data_cd352c574e2f29fc4b90a3abc0530183
#
_entry.id   cd352c574e2f29fc4b90a3abc0530183
#
_cell.length_a   1.000
_cell.length_b   1.000
_cell.length_c   1.000
_cell.angle_alpha   90.00
_cell.angle_beta   90.00
_cell.angle_gamma   90.00
#
_symmetry.space_group_name_H-M   'P 1'
#
loop_
_entity.id
_entity.type
_entity.pdbx_description
1 polymer ?
#
loop_
_entity_poly.entity_id
_entity_poly.type
_entity_poly.pdbx_seq_one_letter_code
_entity_poly.pdbx_strand_id
1 'polypeptide(L)'
;MRIAYKTREMQTPQGLSRVWFCAHPSDYDKYLEALCSEILSITGCAVWYDSEPSAPYERVELIEIIESMNLVVVPITHSLIFSKNRAADLELDFAIKAHVPILPILIEPCLEMEFNKKFGSLQLLDRTDSDKTSKIYTEKLVRFLSETLTDEELTEKIRKAFDAYIFLSYRKKDRQYAKELMKLIHKNDFCRDVAIWYDEFLLPGENFNDSIINAISKSDLFILNVTPGILEKTIDSNGNECDNYILATEYPFALESKKTVLPAEAVDTDKSALAKRYRNLPACVSVRDEAALNERLQCAFDKIALRQSNDPQHNFFIGLAYLNGIDVEKDHTLAVSLIESAADEGITQAIEKLVCMYQNGEGVSRDAHLEEKWRRRLIAHRRKQLDKSHDAWDAHTWLCEIMSLGDLFMRTRQLPSAKKEYYLALQTSKDLLSKFPNPLAEKDVSSALYRLGTLAQAEKRLNEAAKYYTESFEISKKFTEKSSSFLVKRNYARDVIALARIFEANEDYAQASDGYVKAYSILSEACKKNDFSFLRAELAYTCERLGSVENMLGRPVTAKQYYLEALSLYRQSTYMSESLQPINKVASVLAALGNLARDESDTATAIRCYSEAIDVYITISNQDPKTTDLEELALTYCKLATVTNENEAASALKKSLAVYERLHIEYPQNEFYAECINDIAECLTRI
;
A
#
# COMPACT_ATOMS: atom_id res chain seq x y z
N MET A 1 -6.24 -25.79 11.16
CA MET A 1 -6.13 -24.35 10.87
C MET A 1 -4.80 -24.10 10.18
N ARG A 2 -4.78 -23.36 9.10
CA ARG A 2 -3.55 -22.99 8.37
C ARG A 2 -3.54 -21.49 8.16
N ILE A 3 -2.71 -20.80 8.93
CA ILE A 3 -2.62 -19.34 8.91
C ILE A 3 -1.79 -18.88 7.70
N ALA A 4 -2.37 -17.99 6.91
CA ALA A 4 -1.74 -17.31 5.79
C ALA A 4 -1.89 -15.79 5.94
N TYR A 5 -1.14 -15.03 5.16
CA TYR A 5 -1.27 -13.57 5.16
C TYR A 5 -1.01 -12.97 3.78
N LYS A 6 -1.50 -11.75 3.58
CA LYS A 6 -1.29 -10.90 2.41
C LYS A 6 -0.70 -9.56 2.84
N THR A 7 0.22 -9.01 2.03
CA THR A 7 0.85 -7.70 2.26
C THR A 7 0.94 -6.93 0.94
N ARG A 8 1.06 -5.61 1.02
CA ARG A 8 1.33 -4.77 -0.14
C ARG A 8 2.76 -5.03 -0.64
N GLU A 9 2.93 -5.14 -1.98
CA GLU A 9 4.26 -5.24 -2.65
C GLU A 9 5.20 -6.31 -2.07
N MET A 10 4.67 -7.43 -1.61
CA MET A 10 5.48 -8.56 -1.13
C MET A 10 6.37 -8.25 0.08
N GLN A 11 5.96 -7.34 0.95
CA GLN A 11 6.69 -7.03 2.19
C GLN A 11 6.61 -8.21 3.19
N THR A 12 7.63 -8.32 4.04
CA THR A 12 7.54 -9.22 5.20
C THR A 12 6.56 -8.64 6.21
N PRO A 13 5.76 -9.46 6.93
CA PRO A 13 4.82 -8.95 7.92
C PRO A 13 5.49 -8.41 9.20
N GLN A 14 6.81 -8.58 9.35
CA GLN A 14 7.54 -8.04 10.50
C GLN A 14 7.54 -6.52 10.50
N GLY A 15 7.03 -5.93 11.58
CA GLY A 15 6.92 -4.47 11.73
C GLY A 15 5.71 -3.86 11.02
N LEU A 16 4.86 -4.65 10.38
CA LEU A 16 3.59 -4.21 9.83
C LEU A 16 2.46 -4.44 10.83
N SER A 17 1.48 -3.54 10.83
CA SER A 17 0.24 -3.73 11.57
C SER A 17 -0.48 -5.00 11.10
N ARG A 18 -1.01 -5.76 12.05
CA ARG A 18 -1.64 -7.06 11.82
C ARG A 18 -3.16 -6.92 11.73
N VAL A 19 -3.73 -7.38 10.64
CA VAL A 19 -5.18 -7.35 10.40
C VAL A 19 -5.68 -8.78 10.27
N TRP A 20 -6.71 -9.16 11.02
CA TRP A 20 -7.37 -10.46 10.89
C TRP A 20 -8.60 -10.37 10.01
N PHE A 21 -8.73 -11.25 9.03
CA PHE A 21 -9.92 -11.38 8.21
C PHE A 21 -10.85 -12.44 8.78
N CYS A 22 -11.95 -12.01 9.38
CA CYS A 22 -12.93 -12.83 10.06
C CYS A 22 -14.20 -12.97 9.21
N ALA A 23 -14.41 -14.11 8.55
CA ALA A 23 -15.54 -14.31 7.66
C ALA A 23 -16.11 -15.73 7.76
N HIS A 24 -17.37 -15.92 7.36
CA HIS A 24 -17.93 -17.26 7.19
C HIS A 24 -17.14 -18.03 6.11
N PRO A 25 -16.87 -19.34 6.27
CA PRO A 25 -16.09 -20.12 5.30
C PRO A 25 -16.55 -20.00 3.85
N SER A 26 -17.86 -19.92 3.59
CA SER A 26 -18.41 -19.76 2.23
C SER A 26 -18.15 -18.39 1.59
N ASP A 27 -17.73 -17.41 2.38
CA ASP A 27 -17.56 -16.02 1.95
C ASP A 27 -16.10 -15.68 1.65
N TYR A 28 -15.15 -16.57 2.03
CA TYR A 28 -13.73 -16.37 1.78
C TYR A 28 -13.41 -16.18 0.29
N ASP A 29 -13.85 -17.08 -0.56
CA ASP A 29 -13.58 -17.01 -2.01
C ASP A 29 -14.22 -15.79 -2.69
N LYS A 30 -15.29 -15.24 -2.08
CA LYS A 30 -16.02 -14.12 -2.65
C LYS A 30 -15.45 -12.77 -2.25
N TYR A 31 -15.03 -12.59 -0.99
CA TYR A 31 -14.79 -11.28 -0.41
C TYR A 31 -13.36 -11.06 0.08
N LEU A 32 -12.59 -12.12 0.40
CA LEU A 32 -11.23 -12.02 0.90
C LEU A 32 -10.34 -11.19 -0.04
N GLU A 33 -10.35 -11.54 -1.32
CA GLU A 33 -9.47 -10.90 -2.30
C GLU A 33 -9.78 -9.41 -2.47
N ALA A 34 -11.07 -9.10 -2.68
CA ALA A 34 -11.52 -7.73 -2.92
C ALA A 34 -11.25 -6.81 -1.71
N LEU A 35 -11.60 -7.26 -0.49
CA LEU A 35 -11.40 -6.47 0.72
C LEU A 35 -9.92 -6.36 1.11
N CYS A 36 -9.14 -7.43 0.93
CA CYS A 36 -7.70 -7.36 1.15
C CYS A 36 -7.03 -6.36 0.19
N SER A 37 -7.40 -6.37 -1.09
CA SER A 37 -6.86 -5.43 -2.08
C SER A 37 -7.21 -3.98 -1.72
N GLU A 38 -8.45 -3.71 -1.29
CA GLU A 38 -8.87 -2.39 -0.84
C GLU A 38 -8.06 -1.92 0.38
N ILE A 39 -7.92 -2.75 1.40
CA ILE A 39 -7.18 -2.42 2.62
C ILE A 39 -5.70 -2.19 2.32
N LEU A 40 -5.09 -3.09 1.56
CA LEU A 40 -3.67 -3.03 1.19
C LEU A 40 -3.34 -1.88 0.25
N SER A 41 -4.30 -1.40 -0.57
CA SER A 41 -4.11 -0.20 -1.40
C SER A 41 -3.98 1.08 -0.58
N ILE A 42 -4.60 1.09 0.62
CA ILE A 42 -4.67 2.26 1.50
C ILE A 42 -3.49 2.29 2.48
N THR A 43 -3.14 1.15 3.06
CA THR A 43 -2.17 1.08 4.17
C THR A 43 -1.18 -0.08 4.02
N GLY A 44 0.04 0.13 4.52
CA GLY A 44 1.07 -0.92 4.63
C GLY A 44 0.84 -1.80 5.84
N CYS A 45 -0.10 -2.74 5.76
CA CYS A 45 -0.38 -3.73 6.80
C CYS A 45 -0.19 -5.16 6.29
N ALA A 46 -0.35 -6.14 7.18
CA ALA A 46 -0.42 -7.56 6.84
C ALA A 46 -1.82 -8.08 7.19
N VAL A 47 -2.59 -8.52 6.19
CA VAL A 47 -3.91 -9.12 6.39
C VAL A 47 -3.76 -10.62 6.57
N TRP A 48 -4.03 -11.11 7.76
CA TRP A 48 -3.94 -12.51 8.16
C TRP A 48 -5.30 -13.20 8.04
N TYR A 49 -5.32 -14.46 7.64
CA TYR A 49 -6.54 -15.24 7.48
C TYR A 49 -6.26 -16.74 7.61
N ASP A 50 -7.31 -17.53 7.87
CA ASP A 50 -7.20 -18.98 7.83
C ASP A 50 -7.46 -19.48 6.40
N SER A 51 -6.45 -20.05 5.76
CA SER A 51 -6.57 -20.60 4.40
C SER A 51 -7.36 -21.92 4.35
N GLU A 52 -7.63 -22.54 5.50
CA GLU A 52 -8.44 -23.74 5.65
C GLU A 52 -9.52 -23.54 6.72
N PRO A 53 -10.48 -22.62 6.54
CA PRO A 53 -11.41 -22.20 7.60
C PRO A 53 -12.37 -23.30 8.08
N SER A 54 -12.51 -24.36 7.32
CA SER A 54 -13.33 -25.56 7.68
C SER A 54 -12.53 -26.66 8.40
N ALA A 55 -11.19 -26.48 8.52
CA ALA A 55 -10.35 -27.48 9.19
C ALA A 55 -10.47 -27.41 10.73
N PRO A 56 -10.17 -28.51 11.45
CA PRO A 56 -10.09 -28.49 12.91
C PRO A 56 -9.09 -27.46 13.42
N TYR A 57 -9.40 -26.84 14.56
CA TYR A 57 -8.58 -25.81 15.19
C TYR A 57 -8.51 -25.98 16.70
N GLU A 58 -7.42 -25.50 17.30
CA GLU A 58 -7.30 -25.36 18.74
C GLU A 58 -7.80 -23.98 19.18
N ARG A 59 -8.76 -23.96 20.12
CA ARG A 59 -9.40 -22.71 20.56
C ARG A 59 -8.41 -21.73 21.19
N VAL A 60 -7.45 -22.22 21.95
CA VAL A 60 -6.43 -21.40 22.63
C VAL A 60 -5.53 -20.72 21.59
N GLU A 61 -5.03 -21.47 20.61
CA GLU A 61 -4.20 -20.94 19.53
C GLU A 61 -4.87 -19.81 18.75
N LEU A 62 -6.16 -20.00 18.41
CA LEU A 62 -6.91 -18.98 17.69
C LEU A 62 -7.13 -17.71 18.51
N ILE A 63 -7.37 -17.83 19.81
CA ILE A 63 -7.52 -16.70 20.73
C ILE A 63 -6.21 -15.89 20.80
N GLU A 64 -5.07 -16.55 21.00
CA GLU A 64 -3.76 -15.89 21.03
C GLU A 64 -3.45 -15.16 19.74
N ILE A 65 -3.85 -15.72 18.59
CA ILE A 65 -3.71 -15.06 17.29
C ILE A 65 -4.54 -13.78 17.24
N ILE A 66 -5.82 -13.83 17.60
CA ILE A 66 -6.72 -12.67 17.54
C ILE A 66 -6.27 -11.56 18.50
N GLU A 67 -5.84 -11.92 19.72
CA GLU A 67 -5.29 -10.95 20.68
C GLU A 67 -4.05 -10.23 20.15
N SER A 68 -3.28 -10.88 19.27
CA SER A 68 -2.09 -10.29 18.66
C SER A 68 -2.39 -9.37 17.48
N MET A 69 -3.64 -9.19 17.08
CA MET A 69 -4.06 -8.38 15.92
C MET A 69 -4.33 -6.93 16.31
N ASN A 70 -4.00 -6.01 15.42
CA ASN A 70 -4.32 -4.59 15.55
C ASN A 70 -5.74 -4.27 15.06
N LEU A 71 -6.32 -5.15 14.24
CA LEU A 71 -7.63 -4.95 13.63
C LEU A 71 -8.24 -6.29 13.22
N VAL A 72 -9.56 -6.42 13.37
CA VAL A 72 -10.36 -7.52 12.81
C VAL A 72 -11.33 -6.98 11.77
N VAL A 73 -11.22 -7.42 10.53
CA VAL A 73 -12.10 -7.05 9.41
C VAL A 73 -13.20 -8.09 9.26
N VAL A 74 -14.45 -7.65 9.25
CA VAL A 74 -15.63 -8.53 9.26
C VAL A 74 -16.58 -8.16 8.12
N PRO A 75 -16.61 -8.90 7.00
CA PRO A 75 -17.65 -8.75 5.99
C PRO A 75 -19.00 -9.26 6.54
N ILE A 76 -19.98 -8.36 6.61
CA ILE A 76 -21.31 -8.67 7.10
C ILE A 76 -22.14 -9.24 5.96
N THR A 77 -22.42 -10.54 6.06
CA THR A 77 -23.17 -11.33 5.09
C THR A 77 -24.30 -12.10 5.77
N HIS A 78 -25.26 -12.56 5.02
CA HIS A 78 -26.32 -13.43 5.53
C HIS A 78 -25.75 -14.72 6.16
N SER A 79 -24.72 -15.29 5.53
CA SER A 79 -24.05 -16.50 6.03
C SER A 79 -23.42 -16.28 7.41
N LEU A 80 -22.77 -15.12 7.63
CA LEU A 80 -22.15 -14.79 8.93
C LEU A 80 -23.19 -14.68 10.05
N ILE A 81 -24.35 -14.08 9.78
CA ILE A 81 -25.35 -13.74 10.80
C ILE A 81 -26.22 -14.94 11.15
N PHE A 82 -26.75 -15.64 10.14
CA PHE A 82 -27.83 -16.62 10.32
C PHE A 82 -27.36 -18.07 10.35
N SER A 83 -26.11 -18.38 10.02
CA SER A 83 -25.58 -19.72 10.18
C SER A 83 -24.68 -19.83 11.43
N LYS A 84 -24.60 -21.05 11.98
CA LYS A 84 -23.64 -21.35 13.05
C LYS A 84 -22.26 -21.48 12.44
N ASN A 85 -21.35 -20.61 12.84
CA ASN A 85 -20.00 -20.56 12.27
C ASN A 85 -18.98 -20.05 13.29
N ARG A 86 -17.72 -20.44 13.09
CA ARG A 86 -16.60 -20.06 13.95
C ARG A 86 -16.36 -18.55 13.97
N ALA A 87 -16.46 -17.89 12.83
CA ALA A 87 -16.23 -16.46 12.71
C ALA A 87 -17.14 -15.64 13.63
N ALA A 88 -18.45 -15.91 13.62
CA ALA A 88 -19.41 -15.21 14.45
C ALA A 88 -19.40 -15.69 15.92
N ASP A 89 -19.31 -17.01 16.15
CA ASP A 89 -19.53 -17.61 17.47
C ASP A 89 -18.27 -17.61 18.34
N LEU A 90 -17.08 -17.40 17.76
CA LEU A 90 -15.82 -17.39 18.49
C LEU A 90 -14.93 -16.20 18.14
N GLU A 91 -14.57 -15.99 16.87
CA GLU A 91 -13.58 -15.00 16.48
C GLU A 91 -14.05 -13.57 16.75
N LEU A 92 -15.23 -13.22 16.27
CA LEU A 92 -15.81 -11.89 16.44
C LEU A 92 -16.24 -11.65 17.90
N ASP A 93 -16.90 -12.62 18.54
CA ASP A 93 -17.29 -12.52 19.95
C ASP A 93 -16.06 -12.30 20.87
N PHE A 94 -14.97 -13.00 20.56
CA PHE A 94 -13.74 -12.87 21.31
C PHE A 94 -13.05 -11.51 21.03
N ALA A 95 -12.96 -11.08 19.77
CA ALA A 95 -12.38 -9.79 19.41
C ALA A 95 -13.09 -8.61 20.14
N ILE A 96 -14.43 -8.67 20.22
CA ILE A 96 -15.23 -7.69 20.98
C ILE A 96 -14.86 -7.70 22.47
N LYS A 97 -14.78 -8.87 23.08
CA LYS A 97 -14.44 -9.02 24.50
C LYS A 97 -13.01 -8.63 24.83
N ALA A 98 -12.09 -8.86 23.93
CA ALA A 98 -10.68 -8.50 24.07
C ALA A 98 -10.39 -7.05 23.69
N HIS A 99 -11.41 -6.28 23.30
CA HIS A 99 -11.29 -4.89 22.83
C HIS A 99 -10.36 -4.72 21.63
N VAL A 100 -10.21 -5.73 20.80
CA VAL A 100 -9.49 -5.61 19.52
C VAL A 100 -10.35 -4.75 18.57
N PRO A 101 -9.80 -3.70 17.94
CA PRO A 101 -10.54 -2.89 16.98
C PRO A 101 -11.18 -3.74 15.89
N ILE A 102 -12.44 -3.43 15.52
CA ILE A 102 -13.22 -4.19 14.55
C ILE A 102 -13.67 -3.27 13.43
N LEU A 103 -13.49 -3.70 12.18
CA LEU A 103 -14.01 -3.07 10.98
C LEU A 103 -15.15 -3.91 10.40
N PRO A 104 -16.40 -3.68 10.83
CA PRO A 104 -17.55 -4.36 10.27
C PRO A 104 -17.96 -3.67 8.96
N ILE A 105 -17.90 -4.42 7.85
CA ILE A 105 -18.21 -3.93 6.50
C ILE A 105 -19.51 -4.58 6.03
N LEU A 106 -20.55 -3.79 5.86
CA LEU A 106 -21.85 -4.25 5.36
C LEU A 106 -21.72 -4.54 3.85
N ILE A 107 -21.73 -5.81 3.49
CA ILE A 107 -21.60 -6.29 2.11
C ILE A 107 -22.97 -6.58 1.49
N GLU A 108 -23.87 -7.15 2.27
CA GLU A 108 -25.22 -7.47 1.85
C GLU A 108 -26.24 -6.55 2.53
N PRO A 109 -27.22 -6.00 1.80
CA PRO A 109 -28.14 -4.99 2.33
C PRO A 109 -29.08 -5.55 3.41
N CYS A 110 -29.63 -4.67 4.24
CA CYS A 110 -30.64 -4.95 5.25
C CYS A 110 -30.18 -5.84 6.44
N LEU A 111 -28.89 -6.02 6.65
CA LEU A 111 -28.36 -6.85 7.75
C LEU A 111 -27.94 -6.06 8.99
N GLU A 112 -27.96 -4.72 8.94
CA GLU A 112 -27.49 -3.84 10.03
C GLU A 112 -28.21 -4.12 11.35
N MET A 113 -29.54 -4.21 11.34
CA MET A 113 -30.33 -4.46 12.55
C MET A 113 -30.03 -5.83 13.18
N GLU A 114 -29.92 -6.88 12.37
CA GLU A 114 -29.67 -8.23 12.85
C GLU A 114 -28.22 -8.37 13.36
N PHE A 115 -27.27 -7.72 12.71
CA PHE A 115 -25.89 -7.65 13.19
C PHE A 115 -25.82 -6.96 14.56
N ASN A 116 -26.41 -5.76 14.68
CA ASN A 116 -26.40 -5.00 15.91
C ASN A 116 -27.14 -5.71 17.06
N LYS A 117 -28.19 -6.46 16.75
CA LYS A 117 -28.89 -7.29 17.73
C LYS A 117 -28.03 -8.43 18.28
N LYS A 118 -27.16 -9.00 17.44
CA LYS A 118 -26.30 -10.14 17.81
C LYS A 118 -25.00 -9.69 18.50
N PHE A 119 -24.38 -8.58 18.07
CA PHE A 119 -23.04 -8.16 18.46
C PHE A 119 -22.98 -6.80 19.16
N GLY A 120 -24.11 -6.14 19.35
CA GLY A 120 -24.19 -4.78 19.93
C GLY A 120 -24.24 -3.70 18.87
N SER A 121 -24.53 -2.45 19.30
CA SER A 121 -24.64 -1.30 18.39
C SER A 121 -23.26 -0.81 17.95
N LEU A 122 -22.66 -1.50 16.99
CA LEU A 122 -21.38 -1.15 16.40
C LEU A 122 -21.60 -0.28 15.15
N GLN A 123 -20.70 0.69 14.93
CA GLN A 123 -20.70 1.49 13.73
C GLN A 123 -20.26 0.63 12.54
N LEU A 124 -21.12 0.55 11.51
CA LEU A 124 -20.85 -0.24 10.31
C LEU A 124 -20.32 0.65 9.18
N LEU A 125 -19.47 0.08 8.34
CA LEU A 125 -19.04 0.69 7.09
C LEU A 125 -19.86 0.11 5.94
N ASP A 126 -20.76 0.90 5.34
CA ASP A 126 -21.70 0.44 4.32
C ASP A 126 -21.06 0.44 2.93
N ARG A 127 -21.01 -0.75 2.30
CA ARG A 127 -20.53 -0.99 0.93
C ARG A 127 -21.63 -1.41 -0.03
N THR A 128 -22.91 -1.43 0.40
CA THR A 128 -24.01 -1.99 -0.40
C THR A 128 -24.47 -1.10 -1.54
N ASP A 129 -24.23 0.23 -1.49
CA ASP A 129 -24.65 1.19 -2.51
C ASP A 129 -23.43 1.70 -3.30
N SER A 130 -23.15 1.08 -4.44
CA SER A 130 -21.96 1.33 -5.26
C SER A 130 -21.92 2.70 -5.94
N ASP A 131 -23.06 3.33 -6.24
CA ASP A 131 -23.12 4.54 -7.08
C ASP A 131 -23.17 5.86 -6.29
N LYS A 132 -23.77 5.85 -5.09
CA LYS A 132 -23.93 7.06 -4.26
C LYS A 132 -22.99 7.12 -3.07
N THR A 133 -22.56 5.99 -2.55
CA THR A 133 -21.77 5.88 -1.31
C THR A 133 -20.31 5.52 -1.53
N SER A 134 -19.88 5.18 -2.74
CA SER A 134 -18.52 4.72 -3.01
C SER A 134 -17.44 5.71 -2.53
N LYS A 135 -17.66 7.01 -2.75
CA LYS A 135 -16.72 8.05 -2.28
C LYS A 135 -16.73 8.18 -0.77
N ILE A 136 -17.91 8.14 -0.15
CA ILE A 136 -18.07 8.21 1.33
C ILE A 136 -17.50 6.96 1.98
N TYR A 137 -17.76 5.79 1.41
CA TYR A 137 -17.21 4.52 1.87
C TYR A 137 -15.67 4.56 1.85
N THR A 138 -15.07 4.95 0.71
CA THR A 138 -13.62 5.01 0.55
C THR A 138 -12.98 6.03 1.51
N GLU A 139 -13.57 7.22 1.66
CA GLU A 139 -13.08 8.24 2.59
C GLU A 139 -13.08 7.73 4.04
N LYS A 140 -14.15 7.05 4.47
CA LYS A 140 -14.25 6.47 5.82
C LYS A 140 -13.29 5.30 6.03
N LEU A 141 -13.15 4.43 5.03
CA LEU A 141 -12.21 3.31 5.07
C LEU A 141 -10.77 3.81 5.20
N VAL A 142 -10.36 4.74 4.33
CA VAL A 142 -9.01 5.35 4.37
C VAL A 142 -8.72 5.93 5.73
N ARG A 143 -9.66 6.69 6.27
CA ARG A 143 -9.50 7.32 7.58
C ARG A 143 -9.38 6.29 8.70
N PHE A 144 -10.31 5.36 8.79
CA PHE A 144 -10.31 4.31 9.82
C PHE A 144 -8.99 3.52 9.80
N LEU A 145 -8.53 3.09 8.63
CA LEU A 145 -7.29 2.34 8.51
C LEU A 145 -6.07 3.18 8.90
N SER A 146 -6.07 4.47 8.53
CA SER A 146 -4.98 5.39 8.91
C SER A 146 -4.91 5.60 10.43
N GLU A 147 -6.05 5.69 11.12
CA GLU A 147 -6.10 5.88 12.57
C GLU A 147 -5.82 4.59 13.34
N THR A 148 -6.38 3.46 12.88
CA THR A 148 -6.31 2.18 13.62
C THR A 148 -4.99 1.44 13.40
N LEU A 149 -4.40 1.54 12.21
CA LEU A 149 -3.20 0.79 11.84
C LEU A 149 -1.92 1.64 11.86
N THR A 150 -2.01 2.94 12.14
CA THR A 150 -0.84 3.72 12.53
C THR A 150 -0.38 3.23 13.91
N ASP A 151 0.94 3.20 14.14
CA ASP A 151 1.50 2.86 15.44
C ASP A 151 0.76 3.64 16.54
N GLU A 152 0.14 2.93 17.48
CA GLU A 152 -0.69 3.53 18.54
C GLU A 152 0.09 4.60 19.33
N GLU A 153 1.38 4.35 19.57
CA GLU A 153 2.28 5.32 20.20
C GLU A 153 2.45 6.59 19.34
N LEU A 154 2.58 6.44 18.02
CA LEU A 154 2.69 7.55 17.09
C LEU A 154 1.38 8.35 17.01
N THR A 155 0.25 7.67 16.92
CA THR A 155 -1.08 8.30 16.91
C THR A 155 -1.33 9.09 18.18
N GLU A 156 -0.94 8.56 19.34
CA GLU A 156 -1.05 9.27 20.62
C GLU A 156 -0.13 10.50 20.68
N LYS A 157 1.09 10.41 20.13
CA LYS A 157 2.00 11.56 20.00
C LYS A 157 1.43 12.64 19.08
N ILE A 158 0.80 12.24 17.97
CA ILE A 158 0.12 13.16 17.06
C ILE A 158 -1.04 13.86 17.78
N ARG A 159 -1.90 13.11 18.48
CA ARG A 159 -3.01 13.69 19.24
C ARG A 159 -2.55 14.63 20.34
N LYS A 160 -1.49 14.31 21.05
CA LYS A 160 -0.89 15.19 22.08
C LYS A 160 -0.25 16.46 21.52
N ALA A 161 0.01 16.52 20.23
CA ALA A 161 0.54 17.71 19.58
C ALA A 161 -0.53 18.79 19.36
N PHE A 162 -1.82 18.46 19.32
CA PHE A 162 -2.86 19.47 19.21
C PHE A 162 -2.97 20.32 20.47
N ASP A 163 -3.17 21.61 20.25
CA ASP A 163 -3.30 22.61 21.32
C ASP A 163 -4.70 22.62 21.95
N ALA A 164 -5.72 22.32 21.14
CA ALA A 164 -7.12 22.31 21.58
C ALA A 164 -7.97 21.40 20.68
N TYR A 165 -9.15 21.03 21.19
CA TYR A 165 -10.12 20.20 20.49
C TYR A 165 -11.47 20.91 20.35
N ILE A 166 -12.02 20.95 19.13
CA ILE A 166 -13.37 21.40 18.83
C ILE A 166 -14.26 20.18 18.59
N PHE A 167 -15.43 20.15 19.22
CA PHE A 167 -16.51 19.26 18.82
C PHE A 167 -17.45 20.00 17.85
N LEU A 168 -17.57 19.51 16.61
CA LEU A 168 -18.43 20.10 15.60
C LEU A 168 -19.72 19.28 15.47
N SER A 169 -20.82 19.83 15.98
CA SER A 169 -22.15 19.25 15.95
C SER A 169 -22.93 19.70 14.69
N TYR A 170 -23.44 18.76 13.91
CA TYR A 170 -24.19 19.05 12.68
C TYR A 170 -25.14 17.91 12.29
N ARG A 171 -26.10 18.18 11.42
CA ARG A 171 -26.97 17.14 10.82
C ARG A 171 -26.26 16.41 9.70
N LYS A 172 -26.31 15.07 9.65
CA LYS A 172 -25.65 14.25 8.60
C LYS A 172 -25.99 14.72 7.17
N LYS A 173 -27.22 15.19 6.92
CA LYS A 173 -27.62 15.74 5.62
C LYS A 173 -26.93 17.06 5.27
N ASP A 174 -26.42 17.77 6.26
CA ASP A 174 -25.77 19.09 6.15
C ASP A 174 -24.22 18.97 6.17
N ARG A 175 -23.70 17.77 5.94
CA ARG A 175 -22.26 17.43 5.95
C ARG A 175 -21.40 18.40 5.13
N GLN A 176 -21.88 18.85 3.98
CA GLN A 176 -21.12 19.77 3.15
C GLN A 176 -20.82 21.09 3.87
N TYR A 177 -21.82 21.66 4.58
CA TYR A 177 -21.61 22.88 5.33
C TYR A 177 -20.67 22.69 6.53
N ALA A 178 -20.70 21.51 7.16
CA ALA A 178 -19.75 21.19 8.24
C ALA A 178 -18.30 21.15 7.70
N LYS A 179 -18.06 20.51 6.54
CA LYS A 179 -16.74 20.48 5.89
C LYS A 179 -16.26 21.88 5.47
N GLU A 180 -17.15 22.72 4.96
CA GLU A 180 -16.84 24.10 4.60
C GLU A 180 -16.43 24.90 5.84
N LEU A 181 -17.17 24.74 6.96
CA LEU A 181 -16.85 25.39 8.23
C LEU A 181 -15.51 24.93 8.80
N MET A 182 -15.19 23.64 8.75
CA MET A 182 -13.88 23.14 9.17
C MET A 182 -12.73 23.77 8.39
N LYS A 183 -12.87 23.87 7.07
CA LYS A 183 -11.85 24.51 6.22
C LYS A 183 -11.68 26.00 6.56
N LEU A 184 -12.77 26.69 6.86
CA LEU A 184 -12.72 28.09 7.28
C LEU A 184 -12.04 28.26 8.64
N ILE A 185 -12.29 27.34 9.59
CA ILE A 185 -11.62 27.35 10.90
C ILE A 185 -10.11 27.15 10.69
N HIS A 186 -9.70 26.10 9.96
CA HIS A 186 -8.29 25.80 9.73
C HIS A 186 -7.55 26.78 8.79
N LYS A 187 -8.28 27.64 8.08
CA LYS A 187 -7.69 28.77 7.32
C LYS A 187 -7.04 29.81 8.22
N ASN A 188 -7.39 29.85 9.49
CA ASN A 188 -6.80 30.74 10.45
C ASN A 188 -5.54 30.14 11.07
N ASP A 189 -4.42 30.88 11.00
CA ASP A 189 -3.13 30.45 11.53
C ASP A 189 -3.21 30.01 13.00
N PHE A 190 -4.03 30.68 13.83
CA PHE A 190 -4.18 30.33 15.24
C PHE A 190 -5.01 29.06 15.48
N CYS A 191 -5.73 28.56 14.46
CA CYS A 191 -6.46 27.29 14.51
C CYS A 191 -5.73 26.15 13.80
N ARG A 192 -4.53 26.36 13.27
CA ARG A 192 -3.75 25.34 12.57
C ARG A 192 -3.55 24.08 13.42
N ASP A 193 -3.25 24.28 14.69
CA ASP A 193 -2.92 23.21 15.65
C ASP A 193 -4.13 22.83 16.53
N VAL A 194 -5.35 23.05 16.01
CA VAL A 194 -6.61 22.72 16.68
C VAL A 194 -7.27 21.53 15.98
N ALA A 195 -7.50 20.46 16.72
CA ALA A 195 -8.26 19.32 16.23
C ALA A 195 -9.76 19.63 16.18
N ILE A 196 -10.46 19.16 15.13
CA ILE A 196 -11.91 19.29 15.01
C ILE A 196 -12.51 17.90 14.92
N TRP A 197 -13.24 17.50 15.95
CA TRP A 197 -13.97 16.24 15.99
C TRP A 197 -15.40 16.44 15.48
N TYR A 198 -15.87 15.55 14.59
CA TYR A 198 -17.24 15.48 14.10
C TYR A 198 -17.63 14.00 13.88
N ASP A 199 -18.92 13.69 13.70
CA ASP A 199 -19.43 12.31 13.73
C ASP A 199 -18.85 11.37 12.66
N GLU A 200 -18.21 11.89 11.64
CA GLU A 200 -17.46 11.06 10.68
C GLU A 200 -16.15 10.53 11.23
N PHE A 201 -15.69 11.05 12.36
CA PHE A 201 -14.53 10.52 13.10
C PHE A 201 -14.89 9.35 14.02
N LEU A 202 -16.16 8.96 14.05
CA LEU A 202 -16.56 7.72 14.68
C LEU A 202 -15.93 6.54 13.97
N LEU A 203 -15.13 5.81 14.70
CA LEU A 203 -14.48 4.61 14.16
C LEU A 203 -15.53 3.51 14.00
N PRO A 204 -15.53 2.80 12.86
CA PRO A 204 -16.30 1.58 12.72
C PRO A 204 -15.99 0.62 13.88
N GLY A 205 -17.04 0.00 14.45
CA GLY A 205 -16.90 -0.89 15.60
C GLY A 205 -17.03 -0.21 16.97
N GLU A 206 -17.04 1.13 17.06
CA GLU A 206 -17.29 1.84 18.31
C GLU A 206 -18.79 2.01 18.63
N ASN A 207 -19.11 2.15 19.92
CA ASN A 207 -20.46 2.51 20.35
C ASN A 207 -20.71 3.99 20.04
N PHE A 208 -21.71 4.25 19.20
CA PHE A 208 -22.04 5.60 18.72
C PHE A 208 -22.26 6.63 19.85
N ASN A 209 -23.06 6.28 20.86
CA ASN A 209 -23.39 7.21 21.92
C ASN A 209 -22.20 7.50 22.83
N ASP A 210 -21.46 6.46 23.22
CA ASP A 210 -20.33 6.58 24.13
C ASP A 210 -19.19 7.40 23.49
N SER A 211 -18.94 7.20 22.21
CA SER A 211 -17.90 7.92 21.47
C SER A 211 -18.22 9.42 21.35
N ILE A 212 -19.48 9.78 21.06
CA ILE A 212 -19.93 11.18 21.00
C ILE A 212 -19.80 11.87 22.37
N ILE A 213 -20.32 11.25 23.42
CA ILE A 213 -20.25 11.78 24.78
C ILE A 213 -18.80 11.98 25.19
N ASN A 214 -17.94 11.02 24.89
CA ASN A 214 -16.52 11.09 25.19
C ASN A 214 -15.82 12.21 24.40
N ALA A 215 -16.15 12.39 23.12
CA ALA A 215 -15.62 13.47 22.29
C ALA A 215 -16.05 14.85 22.79
N ILE A 216 -17.34 15.04 23.15
CA ILE A 216 -17.82 16.28 23.76
C ILE A 216 -17.11 16.53 25.10
N SER A 217 -16.94 15.50 25.94
CA SER A 217 -16.25 15.63 27.21
C SER A 217 -14.82 16.11 27.08
N LYS A 218 -14.10 15.62 26.07
CA LYS A 218 -12.69 15.97 25.79
C LYS A 218 -12.52 17.29 25.04
N SER A 219 -13.57 17.80 24.37
CA SER A 219 -13.46 19.04 23.59
C SER A 219 -13.35 20.28 24.50
N ASP A 220 -12.68 21.30 24.00
CA ASP A 220 -12.54 22.61 24.63
C ASP A 220 -13.65 23.57 24.17
N LEU A 221 -14.10 23.40 22.93
CA LEU A 221 -15.14 24.21 22.30
C LEU A 221 -16.17 23.31 21.61
N PHE A 222 -17.45 23.61 21.81
CA PHE A 222 -18.56 22.98 21.10
C PHE A 222 -19.09 23.95 20.04
N ILE A 223 -18.94 23.60 18.75
CA ILE A 223 -19.48 24.37 17.63
C ILE A 223 -20.76 23.71 17.15
N LEU A 224 -21.85 24.47 17.12
CA LEU A 224 -23.12 24.05 16.53
C LEU A 224 -23.21 24.61 15.10
N ASN A 225 -23.15 23.74 14.09
CA ASN A 225 -23.36 24.15 12.70
C ASN A 225 -24.85 24.37 12.42
N VAL A 226 -25.26 25.65 12.37
CA VAL A 226 -26.68 26.05 12.30
C VAL A 226 -27.13 26.07 10.83
N THR A 227 -28.11 25.23 10.54
CA THR A 227 -28.84 25.14 9.27
C THR A 227 -30.33 24.95 9.57
N PRO A 228 -31.26 25.17 8.61
CA PRO A 228 -32.67 24.82 8.82
C PRO A 228 -32.88 23.36 9.25
N GLY A 229 -31.96 22.48 8.86
CA GLY A 229 -32.00 21.07 9.19
C GLY A 229 -31.96 20.74 10.69
N ILE A 230 -31.31 21.58 11.51
CA ILE A 230 -31.24 21.31 12.96
C ILE A 230 -32.61 21.53 13.66
N LEU A 231 -33.54 22.24 13.00
CA LEU A 231 -34.90 22.42 13.49
C LEU A 231 -35.86 21.29 13.13
N GLU A 232 -35.46 20.36 12.26
CA GLU A 232 -36.29 19.23 11.86
C GLU A 232 -36.29 18.14 12.93
N LYS A 233 -37.46 17.52 13.06
CA LYS A 233 -37.61 16.31 13.86
C LYS A 233 -37.13 15.08 13.12
N THR A 234 -36.91 14.00 13.83
CA THR A 234 -36.62 12.66 13.31
C THR A 234 -37.76 11.71 13.64
N ILE A 235 -37.81 10.60 12.93
CA ILE A 235 -38.76 9.52 13.22
C ILE A 235 -37.97 8.40 13.96
N ASP A 236 -38.45 7.99 15.11
CA ASP A 236 -37.86 6.89 15.88
C ASP A 236 -38.16 5.51 15.24
N SER A 237 -37.58 4.46 15.80
CA SER A 237 -37.80 3.08 15.35
C SER A 237 -39.25 2.59 15.47
N ASN A 238 -40.10 3.32 16.22
CA ASN A 238 -41.50 3.03 16.42
C ASN A 238 -42.43 3.88 15.52
N GLY A 239 -41.86 4.75 14.66
CA GLY A 239 -42.61 5.61 13.78
C GLY A 239 -43.08 6.92 14.43
N ASN A 240 -42.66 7.28 15.64
CA ASN A 240 -43.04 8.50 16.31
C ASN A 240 -42.06 9.64 15.98
N GLU A 241 -42.62 10.87 15.87
CA GLU A 241 -41.79 12.07 15.76
C GLU A 241 -41.07 12.37 17.07
N CYS A 242 -39.75 12.47 17.04
CA CYS A 242 -38.90 12.84 18.16
C CYS A 242 -37.92 13.97 17.78
N ASP A 243 -37.32 14.57 18.78
CA ASP A 243 -36.23 15.52 18.55
C ASP A 243 -35.03 14.82 17.91
N ASN A 244 -34.32 15.55 17.05
CA ASN A 244 -33.11 15.02 16.48
C ASN A 244 -32.00 14.83 17.53
N TYR A 245 -31.00 14.00 17.23
CA TYR A 245 -29.96 13.60 18.17
C TYR A 245 -29.16 14.78 18.75
N ILE A 246 -28.95 15.85 17.96
CA ILE A 246 -28.27 17.07 18.42
C ILE A 246 -29.04 17.70 19.58
N LEU A 247 -30.34 17.88 19.40
CA LEU A 247 -31.20 18.52 20.40
C LEU A 247 -31.50 17.59 21.57
N ALA A 248 -31.61 16.29 21.34
CA ALA A 248 -31.92 15.30 22.36
C ALA A 248 -30.70 14.93 23.24
N THR A 249 -29.48 14.95 22.68
CA THR A 249 -28.29 14.40 23.36
C THR A 249 -27.09 15.36 23.35
N GLU A 250 -26.59 15.77 22.17
CA GLU A 250 -25.31 16.48 22.08
C GLU A 250 -25.33 17.85 22.74
N TYR A 251 -26.29 18.67 22.39
CA TYR A 251 -26.43 20.04 22.92
C TYR A 251 -26.73 20.09 24.44
N PRO A 252 -27.66 19.29 24.98
CA PRO A 252 -27.87 19.22 26.42
C PRO A 252 -26.62 18.77 27.17
N PHE A 253 -25.92 17.76 26.67
CA PHE A 253 -24.70 17.24 27.28
C PHE A 253 -23.56 18.27 27.26
N ALA A 254 -23.43 19.04 26.18
CA ALA A 254 -22.45 20.13 26.09
C ALA A 254 -22.71 21.21 27.14
N LEU A 255 -24.00 21.55 27.39
CA LEU A 255 -24.38 22.50 28.43
C LEU A 255 -24.13 21.95 29.84
N GLU A 256 -24.49 20.70 30.12
CA GLU A 256 -24.22 20.03 31.39
C GLU A 256 -22.73 19.96 31.69
N SER A 257 -21.93 19.69 30.67
CA SER A 257 -20.47 19.66 30.75
C SER A 257 -19.83 21.06 30.75
N LYS A 258 -20.63 22.13 30.79
CA LYS A 258 -20.20 23.54 30.84
C LYS A 258 -19.28 23.92 29.68
N LYS A 259 -19.46 23.35 28.50
CA LYS A 259 -18.66 23.68 27.31
C LYS A 259 -19.01 25.09 26.82
N THR A 260 -18.00 25.78 26.27
CA THR A 260 -18.26 27.01 25.52
C THR A 260 -18.96 26.61 24.21
N VAL A 261 -20.15 27.19 23.96
CA VAL A 261 -20.94 26.89 22.75
C VAL A 261 -20.84 28.05 21.77
N LEU A 262 -20.44 27.76 20.53
CA LEU A 262 -20.37 28.69 19.41
C LEU A 262 -21.34 28.24 18.30
N PRO A 263 -22.52 28.87 18.13
CA PRO A 263 -23.40 28.56 17.02
C PRO A 263 -22.92 29.30 15.76
N ALA A 264 -22.48 28.54 14.76
CA ALA A 264 -22.01 29.00 13.46
C ALA A 264 -23.13 28.80 12.42
N GLU A 265 -23.71 29.88 11.92
CA GLU A 265 -24.81 29.85 10.96
C GLU A 265 -24.29 29.69 9.53
N ALA A 266 -24.35 28.44 9.01
CA ALA A 266 -23.95 28.11 7.65
C ALA A 266 -25.05 28.46 6.61
N VAL A 267 -26.30 28.32 7.00
CA VAL A 267 -27.48 28.66 6.18
C VAL A 267 -28.44 29.47 7.02
N ASP A 268 -29.00 30.52 6.43
CA ASP A 268 -29.99 31.39 7.09
C ASP A 268 -31.14 30.56 7.68
N THR A 269 -31.34 30.70 9.02
CA THR A 269 -32.21 29.83 9.80
C THR A 269 -33.15 30.71 10.65
N ASP A 270 -34.41 30.28 10.84
CA ASP A 270 -35.37 30.98 11.68
C ASP A 270 -34.88 31.10 13.11
N LYS A 271 -34.40 32.28 13.48
CA LYS A 271 -33.79 32.58 14.78
C LYS A 271 -34.81 32.50 15.94
N SER A 272 -36.09 32.77 15.64
CA SER A 272 -37.17 32.65 16.63
C SER A 272 -37.43 31.17 16.98
N ALA A 273 -37.52 30.32 15.96
CA ALA A 273 -37.68 28.89 16.12
C ALA A 273 -36.45 28.27 16.81
N LEU A 274 -35.24 28.74 16.40
CA LEU A 274 -33.99 28.28 16.98
C LEU A 274 -33.90 28.59 18.50
N ALA A 275 -34.14 29.83 18.88
CA ALA A 275 -34.12 30.25 20.31
C ALA A 275 -35.19 29.55 21.16
N LYS A 276 -36.32 29.19 20.57
CA LYS A 276 -37.38 28.45 21.25
C LYS A 276 -37.00 26.99 21.52
N ARG A 277 -36.25 26.36 20.62
CA ARG A 277 -35.88 24.93 20.73
C ARG A 277 -34.55 24.74 21.45
N TYR A 278 -33.55 25.58 21.18
CA TYR A 278 -32.22 25.51 21.79
C TYR A 278 -32.14 26.54 22.94
N ARG A 279 -32.47 26.11 24.13
CA ARG A 279 -32.44 26.99 25.32
C ARG A 279 -31.00 27.45 25.62
N ASN A 280 -30.84 28.72 25.99
CA ASN A 280 -29.54 29.34 26.30
C ASN A 280 -28.54 29.35 25.13
N LEU A 281 -28.98 29.23 23.89
CA LEU A 281 -28.10 29.32 22.73
C LEU A 281 -27.54 30.76 22.62
N PRO A 282 -26.21 30.93 22.53
CA PRO A 282 -25.61 32.23 22.26
C PRO A 282 -26.04 32.79 20.88
N ALA A 283 -25.79 34.08 20.64
CA ALA A 283 -26.05 34.68 19.35
C ALA A 283 -25.23 33.98 18.25
N CYS A 284 -25.92 33.57 17.17
CA CYS A 284 -25.29 32.94 16.02
C CYS A 284 -24.32 33.90 15.31
N VAL A 285 -23.20 33.37 14.84
CA VAL A 285 -22.31 34.07 13.93
C VAL A 285 -22.45 33.48 12.54
N SER A 286 -22.58 34.33 11.52
CA SER A 286 -22.68 33.86 10.13
C SER A 286 -21.33 33.33 9.65
N VAL A 287 -21.31 32.14 9.06
CA VAL A 287 -20.14 31.56 8.42
C VAL A 287 -19.65 32.41 7.23
N ARG A 288 -20.55 33.20 6.62
CA ARG A 288 -20.20 34.12 5.52
C ARG A 288 -19.45 35.36 5.99
N ASP A 289 -19.55 35.70 7.27
CA ASP A 289 -18.78 36.77 7.90
C ASP A 289 -17.52 36.17 8.56
N GLU A 290 -16.50 35.89 7.73
CA GLU A 290 -15.26 35.29 8.20
C GLU A 290 -14.60 36.10 9.33
N ALA A 291 -14.71 37.43 9.29
CA ALA A 291 -14.10 38.29 10.31
C ALA A 291 -14.80 38.12 11.68
N ALA A 292 -16.12 38.13 11.71
CA ALA A 292 -16.88 37.91 12.95
C ALA A 292 -16.72 36.46 13.48
N LEU A 293 -16.64 35.48 12.58
CA LEU A 293 -16.36 34.09 12.96
C LEU A 293 -14.99 33.98 13.62
N ASN A 294 -13.96 34.59 13.03
CA ASN A 294 -12.60 34.56 13.55
C ASN A 294 -12.48 35.28 14.90
N GLU A 295 -13.11 36.44 15.06
CA GLU A 295 -13.17 37.14 16.34
C GLU A 295 -13.81 36.26 17.44
N ARG A 296 -14.90 35.57 17.12
CA ARG A 296 -15.58 34.66 18.05
C ARG A 296 -14.74 33.45 18.41
N LEU A 297 -14.06 32.85 17.43
CA LEU A 297 -13.14 31.74 17.64
C LEU A 297 -11.99 32.20 18.54
N GLN A 298 -11.39 33.35 18.24
CA GLN A 298 -10.29 33.90 19.04
C GLN A 298 -10.73 34.17 20.48
N CYS A 299 -11.88 34.80 20.71
CA CYS A 299 -12.45 34.98 22.05
C CYS A 299 -12.73 33.66 22.80
N ALA A 300 -13.06 32.59 22.05
CA ALA A 300 -13.25 31.28 22.66
C ALA A 300 -11.90 30.66 23.07
N PHE A 301 -10.87 30.82 22.27
CA PHE A 301 -9.52 30.29 22.51
C PHE A 301 -8.65 31.17 23.41
N ASP A 302 -8.94 32.46 23.59
CA ASP A 302 -8.25 33.32 24.59
C ASP A 302 -8.30 32.77 25.99
N LYS A 303 -9.31 31.94 26.30
CA LYS A 303 -9.45 31.23 27.57
C LYS A 303 -8.67 29.91 27.62
N ILE A 304 -8.22 29.44 26.47
CA ILE A 304 -7.46 28.21 26.29
C ILE A 304 -6.07 28.67 25.87
N ALA A 305 -5.05 28.49 26.71
CA ALA A 305 -3.68 28.90 26.38
C ALA A 305 -3.15 28.03 25.20
N LEU A 306 -3.43 28.46 23.96
CA LEU A 306 -2.87 27.84 22.77
C LEU A 306 -1.35 28.03 22.83
N ARG A 307 -0.60 26.93 22.71
CA ARG A 307 0.86 26.94 22.84
C ARG A 307 1.54 27.57 21.66
N GLN A 308 0.92 27.52 20.46
CA GLN A 308 1.49 27.97 19.17
C GLN A 308 2.98 27.62 19.06
N SER A 309 3.29 26.36 19.31
CA SER A 309 4.66 25.90 19.38
C SER A 309 5.31 25.93 17.99
N ASN A 310 6.41 26.64 17.85
CA ASN A 310 7.29 26.55 16.68
C ASN A 310 8.34 25.43 16.84
N ASP A 311 8.12 24.49 17.77
CA ASP A 311 8.99 23.35 17.94
C ASP A 311 8.97 22.49 16.67
N PRO A 312 10.12 22.17 16.06
CA PRO A 312 10.19 21.36 14.87
C PRO A 312 9.55 19.97 15.03
N GLN A 313 9.63 19.37 16.22
CA GLN A 313 9.00 18.10 16.51
C GLN A 313 7.46 18.22 16.52
N HIS A 314 6.94 19.33 17.03
CA HIS A 314 5.52 19.65 17.00
C HIS A 314 5.03 19.79 15.54
N ASN A 315 5.74 20.58 14.71
CA ASN A 315 5.41 20.73 13.29
C ASN A 315 5.41 19.41 12.55
N PHE A 316 6.31 18.50 12.89
CA PHE A 316 6.33 17.15 12.30
C PHE A 316 5.05 16.37 12.64
N PHE A 317 4.61 16.34 13.90
CA PHE A 317 3.41 15.61 14.29
C PHE A 317 2.14 16.24 13.73
N ILE A 318 2.01 17.56 13.71
CA ILE A 318 0.88 18.24 13.08
C ILE A 318 0.89 17.99 11.56
N GLY A 319 2.07 17.99 10.90
CA GLY A 319 2.22 17.60 9.51
C GLY A 319 1.73 16.17 9.24
N LEU A 320 2.04 15.21 10.12
CA LEU A 320 1.53 13.83 10.03
C LEU A 320 0.02 13.78 10.25
N ALA A 321 -0.55 14.61 11.15
CA ALA A 321 -1.99 14.70 11.35
C ALA A 321 -2.70 15.09 10.04
N TYR A 322 -2.26 16.15 9.38
CA TYR A 322 -2.83 16.61 8.10
C TYR A 322 -2.57 15.63 6.94
N LEU A 323 -1.43 14.93 6.93
CA LEU A 323 -1.13 13.92 5.92
C LEU A 323 -2.10 12.73 6.00
N ASN A 324 -2.34 12.26 7.22
CA ASN A 324 -3.13 11.04 7.47
C ASN A 324 -4.61 11.34 7.74
N GLY A 325 -4.97 12.59 8.07
CA GLY A 325 -6.33 12.98 8.45
C GLY A 325 -6.68 12.58 9.88
N ILE A 326 -5.71 12.60 10.79
CA ILE A 326 -5.91 12.27 12.21
C ILE A 326 -6.46 13.51 12.93
N ASP A 327 -7.72 13.46 13.34
CA ASP A 327 -8.45 14.53 14.04
C ASP A 327 -8.50 15.88 13.27
N VAL A 328 -8.15 15.86 11.98
CA VAL A 328 -8.24 16.98 11.02
C VAL A 328 -8.63 16.48 9.63
N GLU A 329 -9.18 17.33 8.77
CA GLU A 329 -9.32 17.01 7.34
C GLU A 329 -7.94 16.93 6.68
N LYS A 330 -7.76 15.97 5.74
CA LYS A 330 -6.50 15.84 5.00
C LYS A 330 -6.19 17.11 4.21
N ASP A 331 -4.98 17.64 4.42
CA ASP A 331 -4.41 18.71 3.61
C ASP A 331 -2.95 18.38 3.31
N HIS A 332 -2.72 17.80 2.14
CA HIS A 332 -1.39 17.38 1.72
C HIS A 332 -0.43 18.56 1.53
N THR A 333 -0.93 19.74 1.13
CA THR A 333 -0.08 20.92 0.92
C THR A 333 0.45 21.45 2.25
N LEU A 334 -0.45 21.58 3.23
CA LEU A 334 -0.06 21.99 4.58
C LEU A 334 0.82 20.93 5.24
N ALA A 335 0.49 19.64 5.09
CA ALA A 335 1.27 18.54 5.62
C ALA A 335 2.74 18.58 5.13
N VAL A 336 2.94 18.71 3.82
CA VAL A 336 4.28 18.79 3.22
C VAL A 336 5.04 19.99 3.78
N SER A 337 4.42 21.16 3.81
CA SER A 337 5.03 22.39 4.31
C SER A 337 5.50 22.26 5.78
N LEU A 338 4.69 21.64 6.63
CA LEU A 338 5.04 21.43 8.05
C LEU A 338 6.15 20.38 8.22
N ILE A 339 6.09 19.27 7.45
CA ILE A 339 7.14 18.24 7.48
C ILE A 339 8.45 18.79 6.89
N GLU A 340 8.41 19.60 5.83
CA GLU A 340 9.59 20.27 5.29
C GLU A 340 10.21 21.25 6.29
N SER A 341 9.39 22.03 6.97
CA SER A 341 9.86 22.92 8.05
C SER A 341 10.58 22.14 9.15
N ALA A 342 10.00 21.02 9.60
CA ALA A 342 10.64 20.16 10.60
C ALA A 342 11.95 19.52 10.09
N ALA A 343 11.98 19.11 8.82
CA ALA A 343 13.15 18.52 8.19
C ALA A 343 14.28 19.54 8.00
N ASP A 344 13.95 20.80 7.72
CA ASP A 344 14.93 21.89 7.58
C ASP A 344 15.63 22.19 8.92
N GLU A 345 14.92 22.04 10.03
CA GLU A 345 15.47 22.14 11.39
C GLU A 345 16.19 20.86 11.88
N GLY A 346 16.22 19.82 11.04
CA GLY A 346 17.04 18.63 11.26
C GLY A 346 16.33 17.48 11.98
N ILE A 347 15.01 17.44 12.01
CA ILE A 347 14.25 16.28 12.50
C ILE A 347 14.45 15.12 11.53
N THR A 348 15.18 14.08 11.95
CA THR A 348 15.53 12.91 11.10
C THR A 348 14.30 12.23 10.54
N GLN A 349 13.29 11.98 11.38
CA GLN A 349 12.02 11.35 11.00
C GLN A 349 11.27 12.14 9.92
N ALA A 350 11.35 13.48 9.96
CA ALA A 350 10.74 14.32 8.94
C ALA A 350 11.49 14.21 7.59
N ILE A 351 12.83 14.14 7.63
CA ILE A 351 13.64 13.92 6.41
C ILE A 351 13.34 12.53 5.81
N GLU A 352 13.30 11.49 6.62
CA GLU A 352 12.95 10.12 6.20
C GLU A 352 11.55 10.06 5.59
N LYS A 353 10.58 10.73 6.22
CA LYS A 353 9.20 10.79 5.70
C LYS A 353 9.14 11.46 4.35
N LEU A 354 9.83 12.59 4.14
CA LEU A 354 9.89 13.27 2.84
C LEU A 354 10.53 12.40 1.74
N VAL A 355 11.60 11.68 2.05
CA VAL A 355 12.20 10.71 1.13
C VAL A 355 11.15 9.68 0.70
N CYS A 356 10.41 9.08 1.65
CA CYS A 356 9.36 8.11 1.36
C CYS A 356 8.21 8.73 0.55
N MET A 357 7.78 9.94 0.89
CA MET A 357 6.68 10.64 0.20
C MET A 357 7.02 10.87 -1.27
N TYR A 358 8.19 11.41 -1.60
CA TYR A 358 8.59 11.66 -2.99
C TYR A 358 8.95 10.38 -3.75
N GLN A 359 9.45 9.35 -3.07
CA GLN A 359 9.71 8.04 -3.67
C GLN A 359 8.43 7.30 -4.06
N ASN A 360 7.43 7.30 -3.17
CA ASN A 360 6.22 6.49 -3.31
C ASN A 360 5.03 7.25 -3.89
N GLY A 361 5.06 8.59 -3.85
CA GLY A 361 3.93 9.43 -4.23
C GLY A 361 2.88 9.56 -3.12
N GLU A 362 3.29 9.51 -1.85
CA GLU A 362 2.40 9.60 -0.70
C GLU A 362 2.08 11.06 -0.38
N GLY A 363 0.85 11.49 -0.66
CA GLY A 363 0.43 12.88 -0.47
C GLY A 363 1.04 13.90 -1.45
N VAL A 364 1.97 13.46 -2.30
CA VAL A 364 2.64 14.24 -3.35
C VAL A 364 2.83 13.38 -4.59
N SER A 365 3.03 13.99 -5.75
CA SER A 365 3.48 13.24 -6.92
C SER A 365 4.91 12.75 -6.74
N ARG A 366 5.23 11.56 -7.30
CA ARG A 366 6.61 11.05 -7.30
C ARG A 366 7.55 12.04 -7.99
N ASP A 367 8.64 12.38 -7.31
CA ASP A 367 9.64 13.30 -7.83
C ASP A 367 11.06 12.84 -7.46
N ALA A 368 11.78 12.35 -8.44
CA ALA A 368 13.13 11.82 -8.27
C ALA A 368 14.16 12.93 -7.86
N HIS A 369 13.92 14.17 -8.24
CA HIS A 369 14.83 15.28 -7.87
C HIS A 369 14.65 15.68 -6.41
N LEU A 370 13.38 15.75 -5.94
CA LEU A 370 13.10 16.03 -4.54
C LEU A 370 13.47 14.83 -3.65
N GLU A 371 13.25 13.58 -4.11
CA GLU A 371 13.78 12.38 -3.43
C GLU A 371 15.31 12.49 -3.28
N GLU A 372 16.06 12.84 -4.34
CA GLU A 372 17.51 13.02 -4.28
C GLU A 372 17.91 14.10 -3.26
N LYS A 373 17.26 15.26 -3.31
CA LYS A 373 17.53 16.38 -2.39
C LYS A 373 17.43 15.92 -0.94
N TRP A 374 16.31 15.30 -0.57
CA TRP A 374 16.08 14.90 0.81
C TRP A 374 16.94 13.71 1.23
N ARG A 375 17.20 12.76 0.32
CA ARG A 375 18.10 11.64 0.60
C ARG A 375 19.55 12.09 0.85
N ARG A 376 20.04 13.09 0.10
CA ARG A 376 21.35 13.68 0.37
C ARG A 376 21.41 14.37 1.74
N ARG A 377 20.33 15.02 2.15
CA ARG A 377 20.23 15.58 3.52
C ARG A 377 20.23 14.49 4.57
N LEU A 378 19.50 13.41 4.35
CA LEU A 378 19.47 12.27 5.25
C LEU A 378 20.87 11.63 5.41
N ILE A 379 21.57 11.42 4.29
CA ILE A 379 22.96 10.92 4.29
C ILE A 379 23.86 11.82 5.12
N ALA A 380 23.77 13.13 4.92
CA ALA A 380 24.59 14.09 5.69
C ALA A 380 24.23 14.08 7.19
N HIS A 381 22.95 13.94 7.52
CA HIS A 381 22.50 13.87 8.91
C HIS A 381 22.96 12.57 9.59
N ARG A 382 22.76 11.41 8.95
CA ARG A 382 23.24 10.11 9.46
C ARG A 382 24.76 10.04 9.58
N ARG A 383 25.50 10.74 8.71
CA ARG A 383 26.95 10.86 8.84
C ARG A 383 27.36 11.60 10.13
N LYS A 384 26.71 12.72 10.44
CA LYS A 384 26.94 13.46 11.70
C LYS A 384 26.57 12.64 12.93
N GLN A 385 25.55 11.78 12.82
CA GLN A 385 25.14 10.87 13.87
C GLN A 385 26.20 9.78 14.10
N LEU A 386 26.68 9.14 13.04
CA LEU A 386 27.79 8.19 13.07
C LEU A 386 29.07 8.79 13.68
N ASP A 387 29.42 10.03 13.30
CA ASP A 387 30.62 10.70 13.83
C ASP A 387 30.53 10.96 15.35
N LYS A 388 29.32 10.96 15.93
CA LYS A 388 29.08 11.07 17.38
C LYS A 388 29.03 9.72 18.08
N SER A 389 28.32 8.77 17.53
CA SER A 389 28.04 7.48 18.18
C SER A 389 29.18 6.46 18.00
N HIS A 390 29.84 6.49 16.83
CA HIS A 390 30.81 5.48 16.40
C HIS A 390 30.24 4.04 16.44
N ASP A 391 28.91 3.91 16.29
CA ASP A 391 28.20 2.64 16.38
C ASP A 391 28.07 1.93 15.03
N ALA A 392 28.13 0.60 15.06
CA ALA A 392 28.03 -0.22 13.85
C ALA A 392 26.66 -0.13 13.16
N TRP A 393 25.58 0.09 13.93
CA TRP A 393 24.24 0.27 13.39
C TRP A 393 24.09 1.59 12.66
N ASP A 394 24.61 2.68 13.23
CA ASP A 394 24.61 3.99 12.57
C ASP A 394 25.45 3.98 11.29
N ALA A 395 26.57 3.24 11.29
CA ALA A 395 27.36 3.00 10.09
C ALA A 395 26.56 2.26 9.00
N HIS A 396 25.88 1.20 9.38
CA HIS A 396 25.02 0.41 8.50
C HIS A 396 23.91 1.28 7.89
N THR A 397 23.16 2.01 8.73
CA THR A 397 22.05 2.85 8.26
C THR A 397 22.52 3.95 7.31
N TRP A 398 23.66 4.56 7.59
CA TRP A 398 24.28 5.56 6.70
C TRP A 398 24.69 4.96 5.35
N LEU A 399 25.30 3.76 5.33
CA LEU A 399 25.66 3.03 4.10
C LEU A 399 24.43 2.63 3.29
N CYS A 400 23.35 2.21 3.96
CA CYS A 400 22.07 1.91 3.31
C CYS A 400 21.52 3.11 2.54
N GLU A 401 21.61 4.33 3.09
CA GLU A 401 21.15 5.53 2.40
C GLU A 401 22.01 5.89 1.20
N ILE A 402 23.35 5.72 1.28
CA ILE A 402 24.23 5.91 0.13
C ILE A 402 23.89 4.92 -0.99
N MET A 403 23.70 3.65 -0.65
CA MET A 403 23.30 2.63 -1.62
C MET A 403 21.92 2.91 -2.23
N SER A 404 20.98 3.39 -1.42
CA SER A 404 19.64 3.77 -1.89
C SER A 404 19.66 4.99 -2.81
N LEU A 405 20.60 5.92 -2.61
CA LEU A 405 20.85 7.03 -3.56
C LEU A 405 21.38 6.48 -4.88
N GLY A 406 22.28 5.51 -4.84
CA GLY A 406 22.73 4.79 -6.04
C GLY A 406 21.58 4.08 -6.76
N ASP A 407 20.68 3.44 -6.02
CA ASP A 407 19.49 2.76 -6.56
C ASP A 407 18.53 3.77 -7.24
N LEU A 408 18.39 4.99 -6.69
CA LEU A 408 17.66 6.09 -7.33
C LEU A 408 18.28 6.46 -8.69
N PHE A 409 19.62 6.62 -8.75
CA PHE A 409 20.32 6.92 -9.99
C PHE A 409 20.22 5.78 -11.02
N MET A 410 20.19 4.53 -10.58
CA MET A 410 19.90 3.39 -11.46
C MET A 410 18.50 3.49 -12.08
N ARG A 411 17.47 3.78 -11.27
CA ARG A 411 16.08 3.96 -11.75
C ARG A 411 15.94 5.12 -12.75
N THR A 412 16.70 6.20 -12.53
CA THR A 412 16.69 7.39 -13.42
C THR A 412 17.71 7.32 -14.55
N ARG A 413 18.33 6.16 -14.76
CA ARG A 413 19.36 5.90 -15.79
C ARG A 413 20.60 6.81 -15.73
N GLN A 414 20.89 7.37 -14.55
CA GLN A 414 22.10 8.15 -14.29
C GLN A 414 23.26 7.24 -13.84
N LEU A 415 23.69 6.33 -14.72
CA LEU A 415 24.66 5.27 -14.38
C LEU A 415 25.99 5.80 -13.82
N PRO A 416 26.58 6.92 -14.30
CA PRO A 416 27.81 7.47 -13.70
C PRO A 416 27.63 7.91 -12.25
N SER A 417 26.47 8.49 -11.92
CA SER A 417 26.14 8.91 -10.54
C SER A 417 25.93 7.69 -9.65
N ALA A 418 25.18 6.68 -10.13
CA ALA A 418 25.02 5.42 -9.42
C ALA A 418 26.37 4.75 -9.10
N LYS A 419 27.26 4.73 -10.09
CA LYS A 419 28.62 4.20 -9.94
C LYS A 419 29.39 4.86 -8.81
N LYS A 420 29.36 6.18 -8.76
CA LYS A 420 30.02 6.98 -7.72
C LYS A 420 29.54 6.61 -6.32
N GLU A 421 28.23 6.54 -6.12
CA GLU A 421 27.65 6.24 -4.80
C GLU A 421 27.92 4.79 -4.38
N TYR A 422 27.83 3.83 -5.30
CA TYR A 422 28.13 2.42 -4.98
C TYR A 422 29.61 2.18 -4.69
N TYR A 423 30.53 2.86 -5.40
CA TYR A 423 31.96 2.78 -5.06
C TYR A 423 32.26 3.43 -3.70
N LEU A 424 31.63 4.55 -3.39
CA LEU A 424 31.74 5.17 -2.06
C LEU A 424 31.25 4.19 -0.97
N ALA A 425 30.09 3.55 -1.18
CA ALA A 425 29.55 2.57 -0.25
C ALA A 425 30.50 1.38 -0.07
N LEU A 426 31.05 0.83 -1.18
CA LEU A 426 31.98 -0.29 -1.10
C LEU A 426 33.27 0.06 -0.38
N GLN A 427 33.89 1.20 -0.73
CA GLN A 427 35.13 1.64 -0.09
C GLN A 427 34.92 1.86 1.40
N THR A 428 33.86 2.58 1.76
CA THR A 428 33.53 2.87 3.15
C THR A 428 33.19 1.61 3.95
N SER A 429 32.42 0.69 3.38
CA SER A 429 32.10 -0.57 4.06
C SER A 429 33.34 -1.45 4.29
N LYS A 430 34.28 -1.49 3.34
CA LYS A 430 35.56 -2.19 3.50
C LYS A 430 36.43 -1.52 4.60
N ASP A 431 36.47 -0.21 4.65
CA ASP A 431 37.20 0.53 5.69
C ASP A 431 36.59 0.30 7.08
N LEU A 432 35.26 0.32 7.18
CA LEU A 432 34.54 0.00 8.43
C LEU A 432 34.74 -1.45 8.86
N LEU A 433 34.68 -2.39 7.93
CA LEU A 433 34.94 -3.81 8.19
C LEU A 433 36.35 -4.03 8.74
N SER A 434 37.34 -3.31 8.20
CA SER A 434 38.72 -3.40 8.66
C SER A 434 38.91 -2.88 10.10
N LYS A 435 38.14 -1.83 10.47
CA LYS A 435 38.21 -1.21 11.81
C LYS A 435 37.34 -1.93 12.84
N PHE A 436 36.18 -2.40 12.42
CA PHE A 436 35.16 -3.03 13.26
C PHE A 436 34.64 -4.31 12.60
N PRO A 437 35.40 -5.40 12.61
CA PRO A 437 34.98 -6.67 12.01
C PRO A 437 33.71 -7.20 12.69
N ASN A 438 32.59 -7.18 11.96
CA ASN A 438 31.31 -7.73 12.43
C ASN A 438 30.46 -8.21 11.23
N PRO A 439 29.48 -9.10 11.46
CA PRO A 439 28.64 -9.64 10.39
C PRO A 439 27.85 -8.59 9.60
N LEU A 440 27.48 -7.47 10.23
CA LEU A 440 26.72 -6.40 9.61
C LEU A 440 27.58 -5.66 8.56
N ALA A 441 28.83 -5.34 8.90
CA ALA A 441 29.78 -4.72 7.98
C ALA A 441 30.14 -5.64 6.79
N GLU A 442 30.29 -6.96 7.03
CA GLU A 442 30.47 -7.93 5.93
C GLU A 442 29.25 -7.94 4.98
N LYS A 443 28.03 -7.89 5.53
CA LYS A 443 26.78 -7.78 4.75
C LYS A 443 26.73 -6.50 3.92
N ASP A 444 27.22 -5.38 4.45
CA ASP A 444 27.26 -4.10 3.72
C ASP A 444 28.23 -4.17 2.54
N VAL A 445 29.40 -4.79 2.72
CA VAL A 445 30.34 -5.05 1.60
C VAL A 445 29.69 -5.90 0.52
N SER A 446 29.02 -7.02 0.88
CA SER A 446 28.32 -7.88 -0.07
C SER A 446 27.20 -7.10 -0.80
N SER A 447 26.45 -6.26 -0.08
CA SER A 447 25.35 -5.47 -0.67
C SER A 447 25.86 -4.41 -1.67
N ALA A 448 27.00 -3.77 -1.39
CA ALA A 448 27.63 -2.82 -2.30
C ALA A 448 28.21 -3.51 -3.56
N LEU A 449 28.87 -4.66 -3.36
CA LEU A 449 29.39 -5.48 -4.47
C LEU A 449 28.28 -5.95 -5.39
N TYR A 450 27.16 -6.45 -4.87
CA TYR A 450 26.02 -6.86 -5.65
C TYR A 450 25.48 -5.73 -6.53
N ARG A 451 25.35 -4.50 -5.99
CA ARG A 451 24.89 -3.32 -6.73
C ARG A 451 25.86 -2.88 -7.82
N LEU A 452 27.16 -2.96 -7.55
CA LEU A 452 28.19 -2.72 -8.60
C LEU A 452 28.13 -3.77 -9.70
N GLY A 453 27.87 -5.02 -9.36
CA GLY A 453 27.60 -6.09 -10.33
C GLY A 453 26.39 -5.78 -11.21
N THR A 454 25.28 -5.32 -10.58
CA THR A 454 24.07 -4.92 -11.32
C THR A 454 24.31 -3.73 -12.24
N LEU A 455 25.06 -2.74 -11.79
CA LEU A 455 25.46 -1.59 -12.60
C LEU A 455 26.34 -2.02 -13.79
N ALA A 456 27.38 -2.84 -13.55
CA ALA A 456 28.26 -3.33 -14.60
C ALA A 456 27.49 -4.16 -15.66
N GLN A 457 26.50 -4.94 -15.22
CA GLN A 457 25.60 -5.66 -16.12
C GLN A 457 24.75 -4.70 -16.96
N ALA A 458 24.19 -3.65 -16.37
CA ALA A 458 23.43 -2.62 -17.08
C ALA A 458 24.30 -1.88 -18.12
N GLU A 459 25.60 -1.71 -17.85
CA GLU A 459 26.58 -1.16 -18.77
C GLU A 459 27.14 -2.20 -19.77
N LYS A 460 26.59 -3.43 -19.79
CA LYS A 460 27.03 -4.57 -20.65
C LYS A 460 28.48 -5.02 -20.38
N ARG A 461 29.05 -4.69 -19.23
CA ARG A 461 30.42 -5.11 -18.83
C ARG A 461 30.35 -6.42 -18.04
N LEU A 462 30.03 -7.53 -18.75
CA LEU A 462 29.70 -8.83 -18.14
C LEU A 462 30.85 -9.40 -17.29
N ASN A 463 32.12 -9.29 -17.75
CA ASN A 463 33.27 -9.78 -17.00
C ASN A 463 33.47 -9.06 -15.66
N GLU A 464 33.23 -7.76 -15.62
CA GLU A 464 33.31 -6.97 -14.41
C GLU A 464 32.14 -7.28 -13.47
N ALA A 465 30.94 -7.46 -14.02
CA ALA A 465 29.75 -7.88 -13.27
C ALA A 465 29.99 -9.26 -12.60
N ALA A 466 30.53 -10.21 -13.35
CA ALA A 466 30.90 -11.54 -12.83
C ALA A 466 31.85 -11.44 -11.63
N LYS A 467 32.87 -10.58 -11.72
CA LYS A 467 33.84 -10.39 -10.63
C LYS A 467 33.15 -9.88 -9.36
N TYR A 468 32.31 -8.85 -9.47
CA TYR A 468 31.59 -8.30 -8.32
C TYR A 468 30.61 -9.30 -7.71
N TYR A 469 29.87 -10.02 -8.54
CA TYR A 469 28.93 -11.04 -8.05
C TYR A 469 29.65 -12.22 -7.41
N THR A 470 30.82 -12.61 -7.89
CA THR A 470 31.65 -13.67 -7.28
C THR A 470 32.14 -13.23 -5.89
N GLU A 471 32.66 -12.00 -5.77
CA GLU A 471 33.08 -11.47 -4.46
C GLU A 471 31.89 -11.42 -3.47
N SER A 472 30.70 -10.97 -3.92
CA SER A 472 29.47 -10.95 -3.10
C SER A 472 29.06 -12.36 -2.67
N PHE A 473 29.06 -13.30 -3.62
CA PHE A 473 28.73 -14.71 -3.42
C PHE A 473 29.62 -15.37 -2.36
N GLU A 474 30.94 -15.16 -2.38
CA GLU A 474 31.85 -15.75 -1.37
C GLU A 474 31.55 -15.24 0.02
N ILE A 475 31.12 -14.00 0.17
CA ILE A 475 30.70 -13.43 1.45
C ILE A 475 29.36 -14.06 1.89
N SER A 476 28.34 -14.06 1.03
CA SER A 476 27.00 -14.59 1.36
C SER A 476 27.02 -16.10 1.64
N LYS A 477 27.89 -16.86 0.99
CA LYS A 477 28.13 -18.29 1.23
C LYS A 477 28.58 -18.54 2.67
N LYS A 478 29.56 -17.78 3.17
CA LYS A 478 30.05 -17.89 4.56
C LYS A 478 28.97 -17.65 5.60
N PHE A 479 28.02 -16.72 5.30
CA PHE A 479 26.88 -16.48 6.17
C PHE A 479 25.90 -17.65 6.19
N THR A 480 25.66 -18.26 5.03
CA THR A 480 24.73 -19.39 4.88
C THR A 480 25.22 -20.61 5.66
N GLU A 481 26.52 -20.81 5.76
CA GLU A 481 27.10 -21.89 6.54
C GLU A 481 26.92 -21.70 8.07
N LYS A 482 26.75 -20.46 8.52
CA LYS A 482 26.66 -20.10 9.96
C LYS A 482 25.24 -19.81 10.42
N SER A 483 24.27 -19.63 9.51
CA SER A 483 22.93 -19.18 9.82
C SER A 483 21.85 -20.00 9.10
N SER A 484 20.83 -20.41 9.86
CA SER A 484 19.63 -21.05 9.32
C SER A 484 18.58 -20.05 8.84
N SER A 485 18.82 -18.74 9.01
CA SER A 485 17.87 -17.68 8.61
C SER A 485 17.54 -17.74 7.13
N PHE A 486 16.25 -17.72 6.81
CA PHE A 486 15.78 -17.72 5.43
C PHE A 486 16.21 -16.47 4.64
N LEU A 487 16.36 -15.32 5.31
CA LEU A 487 16.85 -14.08 4.68
C LEU A 487 18.31 -14.21 4.22
N VAL A 488 19.15 -14.89 5.02
CA VAL A 488 20.54 -15.17 4.63
C VAL A 488 20.57 -16.12 3.44
N LYS A 489 19.79 -17.19 3.46
CA LYS A 489 19.67 -18.14 2.36
C LYS A 489 19.15 -17.47 1.09
N ARG A 490 18.16 -16.57 1.20
CA ARG A 490 17.65 -15.78 0.09
C ARG A 490 18.73 -14.89 -0.53
N ASN A 491 19.52 -14.16 0.26
CA ASN A 491 20.60 -13.32 -0.25
C ASN A 491 21.63 -14.15 -1.02
N TYR A 492 21.96 -15.32 -0.51
CA TYR A 492 22.83 -16.26 -1.20
C TYR A 492 22.22 -16.76 -2.53
N ALA A 493 20.93 -17.13 -2.53
CA ALA A 493 20.25 -17.52 -3.77
C ALA A 493 20.24 -16.38 -4.80
N ARG A 494 20.05 -15.13 -4.37
CA ARG A 494 20.10 -13.94 -5.22
C ARG A 494 21.48 -13.79 -5.89
N ASP A 495 22.57 -13.98 -5.15
CA ASP A 495 23.92 -13.90 -5.71
C ASP A 495 24.18 -15.03 -6.72
N VAL A 496 23.68 -16.25 -6.42
CA VAL A 496 23.73 -17.40 -7.34
C VAL A 496 22.96 -17.11 -8.65
N ILE A 497 21.76 -16.55 -8.55
CA ILE A 497 20.94 -16.14 -9.70
C ILE A 497 21.69 -15.10 -10.55
N ALA A 498 22.32 -14.12 -9.90
CA ALA A 498 23.06 -13.08 -10.60
C ALA A 498 24.24 -13.65 -11.40
N LEU A 499 24.99 -14.60 -10.83
CA LEU A 499 26.04 -15.32 -11.56
C LEU A 499 25.49 -16.18 -12.70
N ALA A 500 24.39 -16.92 -12.45
CA ALA A 500 23.75 -17.73 -13.48
C ALA A 500 23.31 -16.88 -14.68
N ARG A 501 22.80 -15.66 -14.45
CA ARG A 501 22.47 -14.69 -15.52
C ARG A 501 23.70 -14.26 -16.34
N ILE A 502 24.87 -14.16 -15.73
CA ILE A 502 26.11 -13.84 -16.46
C ILE A 502 26.52 -15.02 -17.35
N PHE A 503 26.45 -16.26 -16.83
CA PHE A 503 26.70 -17.44 -17.66
C PHE A 503 25.71 -17.54 -18.82
N GLU A 504 24.43 -17.28 -18.57
CA GLU A 504 23.41 -17.25 -19.59
C GLU A 504 23.71 -16.19 -20.68
N ALA A 505 24.10 -14.97 -20.28
CA ALA A 505 24.46 -13.89 -21.19
C ALA A 505 25.73 -14.17 -21.99
N ASN A 506 26.59 -15.06 -21.51
CA ASN A 506 27.76 -15.58 -22.23
C ASN A 506 27.46 -16.89 -22.99
N GLU A 507 26.20 -17.29 -23.11
CA GLU A 507 25.72 -18.50 -23.77
C GLU A 507 26.24 -19.81 -23.15
N ASP A 508 26.81 -19.75 -21.93
CA ASP A 508 27.16 -20.94 -21.15
C ASP A 508 25.96 -21.48 -20.40
N TYR A 509 25.04 -22.05 -21.16
CA TYR A 509 23.76 -22.53 -20.65
C TYR A 509 23.91 -23.67 -19.62
N ALA A 510 25.00 -24.45 -19.70
CA ALA A 510 25.25 -25.53 -18.76
C ALA A 510 25.53 -24.98 -17.34
N GLN A 511 26.46 -24.03 -17.20
CA GLN A 511 26.76 -23.39 -15.92
C GLN A 511 25.60 -22.52 -15.43
N ALA A 512 24.84 -21.89 -16.34
CA ALA A 512 23.63 -21.15 -16.01
C ALA A 512 22.58 -22.07 -15.39
N SER A 513 22.30 -23.24 -15.99
CA SER A 513 21.36 -24.23 -15.44
C SER A 513 21.77 -24.68 -14.06
N ASP A 514 23.04 -25.08 -13.85
CA ASP A 514 23.55 -25.50 -12.53
C ASP A 514 23.34 -24.42 -11.48
N GLY A 515 23.62 -23.18 -11.82
CA GLY A 515 23.38 -22.02 -10.93
C GLY A 515 21.90 -21.85 -10.58
N TYR A 516 21.03 -21.85 -11.58
CA TYR A 516 19.58 -21.69 -11.34
C TYR A 516 18.99 -22.89 -10.58
N VAL A 517 19.42 -24.12 -10.83
CA VAL A 517 19.00 -25.32 -10.08
C VAL A 517 19.38 -25.18 -8.60
N LYS A 518 20.58 -24.68 -8.31
CA LYS A 518 21.02 -24.42 -6.94
C LYS A 518 20.15 -23.35 -6.26
N ALA A 519 19.87 -22.24 -6.95
CA ALA A 519 19.00 -21.20 -6.44
C ALA A 519 17.56 -21.70 -6.22
N TYR A 520 17.02 -22.48 -7.17
CA TYR A 520 15.73 -23.14 -7.07
C TYR A 520 15.62 -24.00 -5.82
N SER A 521 16.61 -24.85 -5.55
CA SER A 521 16.58 -25.72 -4.36
C SER A 521 16.51 -24.93 -3.05
N ILE A 522 17.25 -23.81 -2.96
CA ILE A 522 17.27 -22.95 -1.78
C ILE A 522 15.93 -22.22 -1.60
N LEU A 523 15.41 -21.60 -2.68
CA LEU A 523 14.18 -20.85 -2.65
C LEU A 523 12.95 -21.75 -2.45
N SER A 524 12.92 -22.94 -3.07
CA SER A 524 11.87 -23.92 -2.87
C SER A 524 11.81 -24.42 -1.43
N GLU A 525 12.97 -24.69 -0.79
CA GLU A 525 13.03 -25.03 0.64
C GLU A 525 12.53 -23.88 1.51
N ALA A 526 12.92 -22.63 1.17
CA ALA A 526 12.50 -21.45 1.90
C ALA A 526 10.98 -21.22 1.77
N CYS A 527 10.39 -21.38 0.57
CA CYS A 527 8.96 -21.26 0.33
C CYS A 527 8.13 -22.31 1.06
N LYS A 528 8.64 -23.55 1.21
CA LYS A 528 7.92 -24.60 1.96
C LYS A 528 7.79 -24.28 3.45
N LYS A 529 8.76 -23.55 4.01
CA LYS A 529 8.79 -23.19 5.44
C LYS A 529 8.13 -21.84 5.71
N ASN A 530 8.11 -20.96 4.71
CA ASN A 530 7.68 -19.57 4.85
C ASN A 530 6.88 -19.17 3.60
N ASP A 531 5.60 -18.95 3.75
CA ASP A 531 4.72 -18.59 2.62
C ASP A 531 4.80 -17.07 2.32
N PHE A 532 5.98 -16.58 2.00
CA PHE A 532 6.20 -15.18 1.65
C PHE A 532 6.03 -14.96 0.13
N SER A 533 5.19 -13.99 -0.24
CA SER A 533 4.93 -13.64 -1.65
C SER A 533 6.21 -13.28 -2.41
N PHE A 534 7.15 -12.58 -1.80
CA PHE A 534 8.42 -12.23 -2.43
C PHE A 534 9.33 -13.45 -2.70
N LEU A 535 9.30 -14.47 -1.81
CA LEU A 535 10.04 -15.71 -2.06
C LEU A 535 9.42 -16.48 -3.24
N ARG A 536 8.09 -16.51 -3.32
CA ARG A 536 7.38 -17.11 -4.46
C ARG A 536 7.72 -16.42 -5.78
N ALA A 537 7.79 -15.09 -5.77
CA ALA A 537 8.15 -14.34 -6.98
C ALA A 537 9.60 -14.60 -7.42
N GLU A 538 10.55 -14.68 -6.47
CA GLU A 538 11.93 -15.04 -6.78
C GLU A 538 12.05 -16.50 -7.25
N LEU A 539 11.28 -17.41 -6.68
CA LEU A 539 11.19 -18.79 -7.13
C LEU A 539 10.57 -18.88 -8.53
N ALA A 540 9.46 -18.15 -8.78
CA ALA A 540 8.83 -18.08 -10.10
C ALA A 540 9.79 -17.56 -11.17
N TYR A 541 10.53 -16.49 -10.88
CA TYR A 541 11.57 -15.97 -11.77
C TYR A 541 12.67 -17.01 -12.04
N THR A 542 13.11 -17.73 -11.00
CA THR A 542 14.13 -18.77 -11.14
C THR A 542 13.62 -19.92 -12.01
N CYS A 543 12.37 -20.35 -11.86
CA CYS A 543 11.73 -21.35 -12.70
C CYS A 543 11.59 -20.86 -14.16
N GLU A 544 11.20 -19.60 -14.38
CA GLU A 544 11.15 -18.99 -15.72
C GLU A 544 12.50 -19.06 -16.42
N ARG A 545 13.59 -18.68 -15.70
CA ARG A 545 14.96 -18.73 -16.26
C ARG A 545 15.42 -20.16 -16.49
N LEU A 546 15.12 -21.10 -15.58
CA LEU A 546 15.40 -22.52 -15.79
C LEU A 546 14.70 -23.05 -17.04
N GLY A 547 13.40 -22.76 -17.21
CA GLY A 547 12.66 -23.12 -18.39
C GLY A 547 13.33 -22.63 -19.68
N SER A 548 13.82 -21.37 -19.69
CA SER A 548 14.53 -20.77 -20.81
C SER A 548 15.86 -21.50 -21.12
N VAL A 549 16.68 -21.70 -20.09
CA VAL A 549 18.01 -22.30 -20.22
C VAL A 549 17.91 -23.78 -20.60
N GLU A 550 17.00 -24.55 -20.00
CA GLU A 550 16.77 -25.97 -20.35
C GLU A 550 16.28 -26.13 -21.78
N ASN A 551 15.47 -25.17 -22.27
CA ASN A 551 15.07 -25.16 -23.69
C ASN A 551 16.28 -24.93 -24.62
N MET A 552 17.18 -24.00 -24.28
CA MET A 552 18.41 -23.75 -25.03
C MET A 552 19.38 -24.94 -25.02
N LEU A 553 19.32 -25.75 -23.95
CA LEU A 553 20.06 -27.01 -23.84
C LEU A 553 19.41 -28.19 -24.59
N GLY A 554 18.30 -27.97 -25.29
CA GLY A 554 17.59 -29.00 -26.02
C GLY A 554 16.84 -30.00 -25.14
N ARG A 555 16.37 -29.56 -23.95
CA ARG A 555 15.62 -30.36 -22.97
C ARG A 555 14.17 -29.85 -22.81
N PRO A 556 13.34 -29.94 -23.86
CA PRO A 556 12.00 -29.28 -23.85
C PRO A 556 11.06 -29.82 -22.78
N VAL A 557 11.14 -31.09 -22.39
CA VAL A 557 10.31 -31.69 -21.37
C VAL A 557 10.58 -31.05 -19.99
N THR A 558 11.86 -30.89 -19.66
CA THR A 558 12.28 -30.23 -18.41
C THR A 558 11.94 -28.74 -18.43
N ALA A 559 12.14 -28.09 -19.57
CA ALA A 559 11.77 -26.68 -19.78
C ALA A 559 10.27 -26.44 -19.51
N LYS A 560 9.42 -27.31 -20.07
CA LYS A 560 7.96 -27.26 -19.90
C LYS A 560 7.55 -27.39 -18.43
N GLN A 561 8.19 -28.28 -17.68
CA GLN A 561 7.92 -28.45 -16.24
C GLN A 561 8.19 -27.16 -15.45
N TYR A 562 9.36 -26.56 -15.66
CA TYR A 562 9.73 -25.30 -14.99
C TYR A 562 8.85 -24.13 -15.41
N TYR A 563 8.48 -24.01 -16.67
CA TYR A 563 7.55 -22.98 -17.12
C TYR A 563 6.15 -23.13 -16.53
N LEU A 564 5.64 -24.37 -16.38
CA LEU A 564 4.34 -24.62 -15.74
C LEU A 564 4.39 -24.27 -14.25
N GLU A 565 5.48 -24.59 -13.57
CA GLU A 565 5.69 -24.19 -12.17
C GLU A 565 5.79 -22.66 -12.05
N ALA A 566 6.56 -21.99 -12.91
CA ALA A 566 6.64 -20.53 -12.97
C ALA A 566 5.26 -19.89 -13.17
N LEU A 567 4.48 -20.41 -14.13
CA LEU A 567 3.12 -19.94 -14.42
C LEU A 567 2.21 -20.05 -13.22
N SER A 568 2.25 -21.20 -12.51
CA SER A 568 1.48 -21.42 -11.29
C SER A 568 1.84 -20.40 -10.20
N LEU A 569 3.14 -20.20 -9.97
CA LEU A 569 3.65 -19.27 -8.96
C LEU A 569 3.35 -17.81 -9.30
N TYR A 570 3.48 -17.40 -10.56
CA TYR A 570 3.13 -16.06 -11.01
C TYR A 570 1.61 -15.80 -10.89
N ARG A 571 0.77 -16.75 -11.28
CA ARG A 571 -0.69 -16.63 -11.11
C ARG A 571 -1.08 -16.50 -9.64
N GLN A 572 -0.47 -17.26 -8.74
CA GLN A 572 -0.66 -17.08 -7.31
C GLN A 572 -0.19 -15.70 -6.82
N SER A 573 0.84 -15.13 -7.43
CA SER A 573 1.35 -13.80 -7.09
C SER A 573 0.51 -12.67 -7.69
N THR A 574 -0.12 -12.86 -8.86
CA THR A 574 -1.01 -11.86 -9.49
C THR A 574 -2.29 -11.64 -8.72
N TYR A 575 -2.82 -12.66 -8.07
CA TYR A 575 -3.97 -12.52 -7.17
C TYR A 575 -3.66 -11.69 -5.91
N MET A 576 -2.39 -11.33 -5.68
CA MET A 576 -1.89 -10.69 -4.47
C MET A 576 -1.28 -9.30 -4.69
N SER A 577 -1.27 -8.77 -5.91
CA SER A 577 -0.57 -7.52 -6.22
C SER A 577 -1.38 -6.68 -7.20
N GLU A 578 -1.56 -5.40 -6.89
CA GLU A 578 -2.02 -4.38 -7.85
C GLU A 578 -0.94 -4.01 -8.88
N SER A 579 0.27 -4.51 -8.71
CA SER A 579 1.36 -4.29 -9.67
C SER A 579 1.13 -5.11 -10.92
N LEU A 580 1.16 -4.47 -12.08
CA LEU A 580 1.08 -5.10 -13.40
C LEU A 580 2.31 -5.98 -13.72
N GLN A 581 3.38 -5.89 -12.93
CA GLN A 581 4.62 -6.64 -13.17
C GLN A 581 4.47 -8.17 -13.11
N PRO A 582 3.76 -8.77 -12.13
CA PRO A 582 3.53 -10.21 -12.15
C PRO A 582 2.63 -10.65 -13.30
N ILE A 583 1.74 -9.77 -13.77
CA ILE A 583 0.78 -10.06 -14.83
C ILE A 583 1.52 -10.20 -16.18
N ASN A 584 2.45 -9.31 -16.51
CA ASN A 584 3.20 -9.41 -17.75
C ASN A 584 4.11 -10.66 -17.76
N LYS A 585 4.60 -11.11 -16.61
CA LYS A 585 5.34 -12.36 -16.48
C LYS A 585 4.50 -13.61 -16.77
N VAL A 586 3.22 -13.59 -16.41
CA VAL A 586 2.26 -14.63 -16.82
C VAL A 586 2.20 -14.72 -18.35
N ALA A 587 2.04 -13.58 -19.03
CA ALA A 587 1.98 -13.54 -20.50
C ALA A 587 3.29 -14.03 -21.16
N SER A 588 4.44 -13.60 -20.62
CA SER A 588 5.77 -14.04 -21.12
C SER A 588 5.96 -15.55 -21.03
N VAL A 589 5.60 -16.15 -19.87
CA VAL A 589 5.70 -17.60 -19.67
C VAL A 589 4.70 -18.37 -20.54
N LEU A 590 3.48 -17.85 -20.72
CA LEU A 590 2.50 -18.43 -21.65
C LEU A 590 3.01 -18.42 -23.09
N ALA A 591 3.61 -17.31 -23.54
CA ALA A 591 4.21 -17.23 -24.86
C ALA A 591 5.37 -18.23 -25.03
N ALA A 592 6.19 -18.44 -23.98
CA ALA A 592 7.26 -19.44 -23.99
C ALA A 592 6.71 -20.88 -24.06
N LEU A 593 5.65 -21.19 -23.32
CA LEU A 593 4.94 -22.48 -23.43
C LEU A 593 4.32 -22.69 -24.81
N GLY A 594 3.79 -21.63 -25.41
CA GLY A 594 3.28 -21.63 -26.78
C GLY A 594 4.39 -21.96 -27.81
N ASN A 595 5.59 -21.39 -27.64
CA ASN A 595 6.74 -21.71 -28.47
C ASN A 595 7.13 -23.20 -28.37
N LEU A 596 7.21 -23.74 -27.15
CA LEU A 596 7.50 -25.16 -26.94
C LEU A 596 6.46 -26.06 -27.61
N ALA A 597 5.16 -25.76 -27.42
CA ALA A 597 4.07 -26.53 -28.01
C ALA A 597 4.12 -26.47 -29.57
N ARG A 598 4.42 -25.30 -30.14
CA ARG A 598 4.63 -25.16 -31.59
C ARG A 598 5.77 -26.04 -32.08
N ASP A 599 6.89 -26.03 -31.37
CA ASP A 599 8.08 -26.79 -31.74
C ASP A 599 7.86 -28.31 -31.58
N GLU A 600 6.99 -28.71 -30.64
CA GLU A 600 6.47 -30.09 -30.50
C GLU A 600 5.34 -30.42 -31.49
N SER A 601 4.96 -29.50 -32.37
CA SER A 601 3.83 -29.64 -33.31
C SER A 601 2.46 -29.82 -32.65
N ASP A 602 2.32 -29.44 -31.37
CA ASP A 602 1.04 -29.38 -30.64
C ASP A 602 0.36 -28.01 -30.88
N THR A 603 -0.21 -27.90 -32.10
CA THR A 603 -0.83 -26.67 -32.58
C THR A 603 -1.97 -26.18 -31.65
N ALA A 604 -2.77 -27.11 -31.11
CA ALA A 604 -3.89 -26.76 -30.27
C ALA A 604 -3.43 -26.09 -28.95
N THR A 605 -2.40 -26.65 -28.32
CA THR A 605 -1.82 -26.05 -27.10
C THR A 605 -1.10 -24.73 -27.42
N ALA A 606 -0.41 -24.62 -28.55
CA ALA A 606 0.25 -23.40 -28.97
C ALA A 606 -0.74 -22.25 -29.16
N ILE A 607 -1.85 -22.48 -29.89
CA ILE A 607 -2.92 -21.48 -30.09
C ILE A 607 -3.49 -21.03 -28.74
N ARG A 608 -3.82 -21.97 -27.85
CA ARG A 608 -4.38 -21.64 -26.54
C ARG A 608 -3.42 -20.77 -25.73
N CYS A 609 -2.14 -21.13 -25.65
CA CYS A 609 -1.15 -20.40 -24.88
C CYS A 609 -0.91 -18.99 -25.44
N TYR A 610 -0.79 -18.83 -26.78
CA TYR A 610 -0.63 -17.52 -27.39
C TYR A 610 -1.88 -16.65 -27.24
N SER A 611 -3.08 -17.22 -27.35
CA SER A 611 -4.33 -16.46 -27.17
C SER A 611 -4.46 -15.96 -25.76
N GLU A 612 -4.19 -16.80 -24.76
CA GLU A 612 -4.21 -16.40 -23.36
C GLU A 612 -3.14 -15.32 -23.05
N ALA A 613 -1.93 -15.44 -23.61
CA ALA A 613 -0.89 -14.42 -23.48
C ALA A 613 -1.33 -13.06 -24.06
N ILE A 614 -1.95 -13.07 -25.25
CA ILE A 614 -2.50 -11.89 -25.91
C ILE A 614 -3.56 -11.21 -25.06
N ASP A 615 -4.50 -11.94 -24.49
CA ASP A 615 -5.57 -11.41 -23.61
C ASP A 615 -4.97 -10.71 -22.39
N VAL A 616 -3.92 -11.29 -21.82
CA VAL A 616 -3.19 -10.70 -20.69
C VAL A 616 -2.48 -9.40 -21.12
N TYR A 617 -1.75 -9.40 -22.25
CA TYR A 617 -1.08 -8.19 -22.74
C TYR A 617 -2.06 -7.07 -23.09
N ILE A 618 -3.22 -7.39 -23.67
CA ILE A 618 -4.29 -6.41 -23.94
C ILE A 618 -4.77 -5.79 -22.63
N THR A 619 -4.99 -6.60 -21.60
CA THR A 619 -5.44 -6.13 -20.30
C THR A 619 -4.45 -5.15 -19.67
N ILE A 620 -3.16 -5.47 -19.73
CA ILE A 620 -2.07 -4.60 -19.24
C ILE A 620 -2.03 -3.30 -20.03
N SER A 621 -2.05 -3.40 -21.37
CA SER A 621 -1.92 -2.25 -22.27
C SER A 621 -3.09 -1.25 -22.14
N ASN A 622 -4.24 -1.69 -21.69
CA ASN A 622 -5.39 -0.83 -21.42
C ASN A 622 -5.27 -0.06 -20.09
N GLN A 623 -4.49 -0.56 -19.16
CA GLN A 623 -4.30 0.04 -17.83
C GLN A 623 -3.07 0.97 -17.78
N ASP A 624 -1.93 0.50 -18.25
CA ASP A 624 -0.65 1.24 -18.27
C ASP A 624 0.18 0.78 -19.49
N PRO A 625 0.00 1.41 -20.66
CA PRO A 625 0.67 0.98 -21.89
C PRO A 625 2.17 1.25 -21.83
N LYS A 626 2.96 0.20 -21.60
CA LYS A 626 4.41 0.26 -21.72
C LYS A 626 4.84 -0.20 -23.12
N THR A 627 5.84 0.47 -23.69
CA THR A 627 6.39 0.14 -25.00
C THR A 627 6.78 -1.34 -25.12
N THR A 628 7.42 -1.88 -24.08
CA THR A 628 7.84 -3.29 -24.04
C THR A 628 6.66 -4.27 -24.05
N ASP A 629 5.56 -3.95 -23.38
CA ASP A 629 4.39 -4.83 -23.33
C ASP A 629 3.63 -4.80 -24.69
N LEU A 630 3.63 -3.65 -25.37
CA LEU A 630 3.09 -3.52 -26.73
C LEU A 630 3.95 -4.27 -27.75
N GLU A 631 5.27 -4.23 -27.65
CA GLU A 631 6.20 -5.01 -28.49
C GLU A 631 5.95 -6.52 -28.35
N GLU A 632 5.83 -7.00 -27.10
CA GLU A 632 5.55 -8.42 -26.83
C GLU A 632 4.15 -8.83 -27.30
N LEU A 633 3.14 -7.94 -27.18
CA LEU A 633 1.82 -8.16 -27.74
C LEU A 633 1.87 -8.36 -29.26
N ALA A 634 2.54 -7.45 -29.97
CA ALA A 634 2.68 -7.51 -31.40
C ALA A 634 3.43 -8.79 -31.87
N LEU A 635 4.53 -9.12 -31.20
CA LEU A 635 5.30 -10.34 -31.44
C LEU A 635 4.47 -11.60 -31.17
N THR A 636 3.63 -11.61 -30.13
CA THR A 636 2.77 -12.76 -29.80
C THR A 636 1.67 -12.96 -30.85
N TYR A 637 1.13 -11.88 -31.43
CA TYR A 637 0.25 -11.99 -32.59
C TYR A 637 0.95 -12.62 -33.81
N CYS A 638 2.21 -12.25 -34.09
CA CYS A 638 3.00 -12.89 -35.16
C CYS A 638 3.20 -14.38 -34.85
N LYS A 639 3.51 -14.77 -33.61
CA LYS A 639 3.66 -16.18 -33.22
C LYS A 639 2.35 -16.96 -33.41
N LEU A 640 1.22 -16.37 -33.03
CA LEU A 640 -0.12 -16.97 -33.21
C LEU A 640 -0.39 -17.21 -34.71
N ALA A 641 -0.04 -16.27 -35.57
CA ALA A 641 -0.21 -16.42 -37.01
C ALA A 641 0.55 -17.62 -37.61
N THR A 642 1.68 -18.04 -36.99
CA THR A 642 2.46 -19.20 -37.49
C THR A 642 1.79 -20.56 -37.23
N VAL A 643 0.78 -20.62 -36.38
CA VAL A 643 0.11 -21.86 -35.91
C VAL A 643 -1.39 -21.91 -36.23
N THR A 644 -1.91 -20.87 -36.89
CA THR A 644 -3.35 -20.74 -37.24
C THR A 644 -3.57 -20.92 -38.73
N ASN A 645 -4.83 -21.10 -39.15
CA ASN A 645 -5.20 -21.13 -40.58
C ASN A 645 -5.01 -19.75 -41.25
N GLU A 646 -5.00 -19.70 -42.57
CA GLU A 646 -4.72 -18.46 -43.35
C GLU A 646 -5.58 -17.27 -42.96
N ASN A 647 -6.88 -17.46 -42.73
CA ASN A 647 -7.78 -16.38 -42.34
C ASN A 647 -7.49 -15.82 -40.92
N GLU A 648 -7.23 -16.72 -39.98
CA GLU A 648 -6.88 -16.34 -38.60
C GLU A 648 -5.49 -15.74 -38.56
N ALA A 649 -4.54 -16.28 -39.34
CA ALA A 649 -3.19 -15.76 -39.48
C ALA A 649 -3.21 -14.33 -40.04
N ALA A 650 -3.96 -14.10 -41.14
CA ALA A 650 -4.14 -12.74 -41.67
C ALA A 650 -4.77 -11.77 -40.65
N SER A 651 -5.73 -12.23 -39.88
CA SER A 651 -6.34 -11.41 -38.79
C SER A 651 -5.31 -11.08 -37.71
N ALA A 652 -4.53 -12.04 -37.25
CA ALA A 652 -3.50 -11.83 -36.21
C ALA A 652 -2.38 -10.90 -36.72
N LEU A 653 -1.89 -11.07 -37.95
CA LEU A 653 -0.89 -10.20 -38.57
C LEU A 653 -1.38 -8.75 -38.71
N LYS A 654 -2.65 -8.53 -39.09
CA LYS A 654 -3.25 -7.17 -39.13
C LYS A 654 -3.27 -6.50 -37.76
N LYS A 655 -3.55 -7.26 -36.70
CA LYS A 655 -3.52 -6.73 -35.32
C LYS A 655 -2.08 -6.40 -34.91
N SER A 656 -1.12 -7.25 -35.20
CA SER A 656 0.30 -6.98 -34.96
C SER A 656 0.76 -5.73 -35.71
N LEU A 657 0.40 -5.60 -36.98
CA LEU A 657 0.73 -4.44 -37.83
C LEU A 657 0.22 -3.13 -37.16
N ALA A 658 -1.02 -3.10 -36.73
CA ALA A 658 -1.61 -1.93 -36.09
C ALA A 658 -0.87 -1.52 -34.80
N VAL A 659 -0.36 -2.49 -34.02
CA VAL A 659 0.44 -2.19 -32.82
C VAL A 659 1.81 -1.62 -33.20
N TYR A 660 2.52 -2.19 -34.20
CA TYR A 660 3.81 -1.66 -34.63
C TYR A 660 3.68 -0.30 -35.33
N GLU A 661 2.62 -0.05 -36.09
CA GLU A 661 2.33 1.27 -36.67
C GLU A 661 2.17 2.33 -35.58
N ARG A 662 1.41 2.01 -34.50
CA ARG A 662 1.28 2.89 -33.34
C ARG A 662 2.64 3.16 -32.69
N LEU A 663 3.45 2.13 -32.45
CA LEU A 663 4.79 2.26 -31.87
C LEU A 663 5.71 3.09 -32.75
N HIS A 664 5.64 2.93 -34.10
CA HIS A 664 6.44 3.71 -35.02
C HIS A 664 6.04 5.19 -35.05
N ILE A 665 4.75 5.51 -34.94
CA ILE A 665 4.27 6.89 -34.80
C ILE A 665 4.80 7.53 -33.49
N GLU A 666 4.81 6.79 -32.41
CA GLU A 666 5.25 7.27 -31.11
C GLU A 666 6.79 7.38 -31.01
N TYR A 667 7.51 6.46 -31.68
CA TYR A 667 8.98 6.37 -31.70
C TYR A 667 9.55 6.31 -33.12
N PRO A 668 9.44 7.38 -33.93
CA PRO A 668 9.81 7.35 -35.37
C PRO A 668 11.29 7.16 -35.63
N GLN A 669 12.16 7.34 -34.63
CA GLN A 669 13.60 7.13 -34.72
C GLN A 669 14.01 5.65 -34.57
N ASN A 670 13.08 4.77 -34.22
CA ASN A 670 13.34 3.35 -34.05
C ASN A 670 13.10 2.61 -35.38
N GLU A 671 14.16 2.38 -36.15
CA GLU A 671 14.11 1.71 -37.45
C GLU A 671 13.53 0.28 -37.36
N PHE A 672 13.70 -0.40 -36.20
CA PHE A 672 13.16 -1.74 -35.96
C PHE A 672 11.66 -1.84 -36.22
N TYR A 673 10.87 -0.83 -35.79
CA TYR A 673 9.42 -0.88 -36.03
C TYR A 673 9.04 -0.76 -37.51
N ALA A 674 9.80 0.03 -38.28
CA ALA A 674 9.60 0.14 -39.73
C ALA A 674 9.92 -1.18 -40.44
N GLU A 675 10.97 -1.89 -39.98
CA GLU A 675 11.31 -3.22 -40.50
C GLU A 675 10.20 -4.24 -40.22
N CYS A 676 9.72 -4.31 -38.97
CA CYS A 676 8.61 -5.19 -38.59
C CYS A 676 7.34 -4.91 -39.39
N ILE A 677 6.99 -3.64 -39.65
CA ILE A 677 5.84 -3.23 -40.44
C ILE A 677 5.99 -3.79 -41.88
N ASN A 678 7.16 -3.63 -42.51
CA ASN A 678 7.43 -4.11 -43.86
C ASN A 678 7.35 -5.64 -43.95
N ASP A 679 7.96 -6.36 -43.01
CA ASP A 679 7.94 -7.81 -42.96
C ASP A 679 6.52 -8.37 -42.81
N ILE A 680 5.71 -7.77 -41.91
CA ILE A 680 4.33 -8.19 -41.72
C ILE A 680 3.49 -7.88 -42.95
N ALA A 681 3.68 -6.72 -43.60
CA ALA A 681 2.99 -6.37 -44.85
C ALA A 681 3.33 -7.35 -45.98
N GLU A 682 4.59 -7.76 -46.10
CA GLU A 682 5.01 -8.78 -47.07
C GLU A 682 4.36 -10.15 -46.76
N CYS A 683 4.32 -10.57 -45.51
CA CYS A 683 3.60 -11.79 -45.10
C CYS A 683 2.11 -11.75 -45.46
N LEU A 684 1.45 -10.62 -45.23
CA LEU A 684 0.04 -10.45 -45.60
C LEU A 684 -0.25 -10.49 -47.10
N THR A 685 0.74 -10.18 -47.95
CA THR A 685 0.59 -10.30 -49.43
C THR A 685 0.75 -11.72 -49.88
N ARG A 686 1.35 -12.63 -49.10
CA ARG A 686 1.59 -14.02 -49.42
C ARG A 686 0.47 -14.97 -48.95
N ILE A 687 -0.35 -14.53 -47.96
CA ILE A 687 -1.54 -15.21 -47.48
C ILE A 687 -2.75 -14.78 -48.31
#